data_5183ec19193876671af38e62f1558ddb
#
_entry.id   5183ec19193876671af38e62f1558ddb
#
_cell.length_a   1.000
_cell.length_b   1.000
_cell.length_c   1.000
_cell.angle_alpha   90.00
_cell.angle_beta   90.00
_cell.angle_gamma   90.00
#
_symmetry.space_group_name_H-M   'P 1'
#
loop_
_entity.id
_entity.type
_entity.pdbx_description
1 polymer ?
#
loop_
_entity_poly.entity_id
_entity_poly.type
_entity_poly.pdbx_seq_one_letter_code
_entity_poly.pdbx_strand_id
1 'polypeptide(L)'
;MIVPRYYEDLSVLHDNTMPARAYYMPASKRMDDLVEHRELSDRMQLLNGTWKFQYFDSIYDMKDAFYEDGYLVEGFDEIKVPSVWQMAGYDTHQYTNIRYPFPFDPPNVPQDIPCGAYVHTFDYAKDAAAPKAYLNFEGVDSCFYVWLNGTYVGYSQVSHMTSEFDVTDVLREGENRISVLVMKWCDGSYLEDQDKFRMSGIFRDVYLLKRPEKGIRDYRITTQLDSDIARINLTAAFYEPTEVRVKLEDKNGAVVSEGVISESGEATFEIVDYTLWNTENPYLYTIILETEQEVIVDHIALRKIEIKNQVIYLNGQKIKFRGVNRHDSDPVTGFTISMEQIKTDLTLMKQHNFNAIRSSHYPNAPFFYEMCDRYGFMVIDEADIEAHGPFMLYRKEDTDYNRFKRWNEKIADDPVWEAAIVDRVKLMVERDKNRFCIVMWSMGNESAYGCNFEKALAWTKGFDPERITQYESARYRNYDVTYDYGNLDLYSRMYPALTEIEEYLEKDGSKPFLLVEYCHSMGNGPGDFEDYFQMIQAEDKMCGGFVWEWCDHAIAHGVAENCKTIYAYGGDHGEVIHDSNFCMDGLVYPDRRIHTGLLEYKNVYRPARVVSYDAASGELVLHNYMDFDDLKDYAEITYELSQDGLVIGKGKLSEVSILPHCDGSTTLKLSIPENGKVYLKLFYKLKKDIPLLSKAYVLGFDEIDVSSKGAKNQQAVSWLTKEVPNTGIQVQENDTEIIIKGRDFSYTVNKRTALFDSLTFAGREYMNHPMELNIWRAPTDNDMYIKAEWKKAHYNEAYTRAYKSEVIQGKHGVTVTSQASVVAATVQKIMDVTITWTIDAAGRIGADIAVKKDEEFPDLPRFGVRMFLDKKLTDAGFFGMGPQESYRDKHRAASHGLYRLKVSDMHEDYVRPQENGSHYDCDYVELGNSQYGITAVAEEDTFSFNASFYTQEELEEKAHNYELIESDSTVFCLDYAQNGIGSNSCGPDVLEAYRFDDRLFRFRFTLVPYVKG
;
A
#
# COMPACT_ATOMS: atom_id res chain seq x y z
N MET A 1 -7.84 42.08 15.28
CA MET A 1 -7.77 40.60 15.35
C MET A 1 -8.67 40.18 16.51
N ILE A 2 -9.49 39.19 16.29
CA ILE A 2 -10.53 38.77 17.24
C ILE A 2 -10.05 37.68 18.21
N VAL A 3 -8.89 37.05 17.95
CA VAL A 3 -8.27 36.02 18.77
C VAL A 3 -6.84 36.38 19.14
N PRO A 4 -6.30 35.90 20.27
CA PRO A 4 -4.87 35.99 20.58
C PRO A 4 -4.05 35.17 19.56
N ARG A 5 -2.77 35.51 19.39
CA ARG A 5 -1.88 34.79 18.41
C ARG A 5 -1.26 33.54 19.02
N TYR A 6 -2.04 32.63 19.58
CA TYR A 6 -1.54 31.36 20.09
C TYR A 6 -1.02 30.46 18.96
N TYR A 7 -1.52 30.64 17.75
CA TYR A 7 -1.12 29.91 16.55
C TYR A 7 0.31 30.23 16.01
N GLU A 8 1.03 31.16 16.65
CA GLU A 8 2.43 31.52 16.38
C GLU A 8 3.25 31.61 17.69
N ASP A 9 2.89 30.79 18.69
CA ASP A 9 3.48 30.86 20.02
C ASP A 9 3.71 29.45 20.61
N LEU A 10 4.89 28.88 20.35
CA LEU A 10 5.29 27.55 20.83
C LEU A 10 5.20 27.35 22.35
N SER A 11 4.95 28.43 23.12
CA SER A 11 4.69 28.32 24.57
C SER A 11 3.22 28.04 24.91
N VAL A 12 2.31 28.10 23.91
CA VAL A 12 0.87 27.93 24.10
C VAL A 12 0.35 26.85 23.14
N LEU A 13 0.56 25.60 23.47
CA LEU A 13 0.07 24.49 22.67
C LEU A 13 -1.45 24.30 22.85
N HIS A 14 -1.94 24.50 24.08
CA HIS A 14 -3.33 24.35 24.46
C HIS A 14 -3.69 25.43 25.47
N ASP A 15 -4.95 25.85 25.49
CA ASP A 15 -5.48 26.74 26.52
C ASP A 15 -6.84 26.20 27.00
N ASN A 16 -6.97 25.96 28.30
CA ASN A 16 -8.16 25.41 28.99
C ASN A 16 -8.56 23.98 28.55
N THR A 17 -7.69 23.22 27.84
CA THR A 17 -7.96 21.81 27.60
C THR A 17 -7.84 21.01 28.90
N MET A 18 -8.64 19.96 29.02
CA MET A 18 -8.49 18.99 30.09
C MET A 18 -7.23 18.13 29.84
N PRO A 19 -6.59 17.62 30.90
CA PRO A 19 -5.49 16.69 30.75
C PRO A 19 -5.90 15.45 29.94
N ALA A 20 -5.00 14.93 29.09
CA ALA A 20 -5.22 13.71 28.34
C ALA A 20 -5.63 12.53 29.24
N ARG A 21 -6.44 11.63 28.70
CA ARG A 21 -6.92 10.42 29.37
C ARG A 21 -7.10 9.28 28.37
N ALA A 22 -7.24 8.07 28.88
CA ALA A 22 -7.60 6.94 28.07
C ALA A 22 -8.93 7.17 27.35
N TYR A 23 -9.00 6.72 26.10
CA TYR A 23 -10.27 6.70 25.37
C TYR A 23 -11.17 5.57 25.91
N TYR A 24 -12.40 5.92 26.22
CA TYR A 24 -13.48 5.00 26.56
C TYR A 24 -14.83 5.73 26.44
N MET A 25 -15.91 4.97 26.28
CA MET A 25 -17.25 5.51 26.18
C MET A 25 -18.08 5.14 27.43
N PRO A 26 -18.45 6.12 28.28
CA PRO A 26 -19.28 5.86 29.46
C PRO A 26 -20.76 5.73 29.08
N ALA A 27 -21.54 5.05 29.96
CA ALA A 27 -23.00 4.99 29.88
C ALA A 27 -23.61 5.01 31.32
N SER A 28 -24.91 5.26 31.46
CA SER A 28 -25.59 5.19 32.80
C SER A 28 -25.85 3.76 33.26
N LYS A 29 -25.79 2.82 32.33
CA LYS A 29 -26.00 1.39 32.53
C LYS A 29 -25.11 0.59 31.60
N ARG A 30 -24.99 -0.70 31.85
CA ARG A 30 -24.24 -1.60 30.94
C ARG A 30 -24.76 -1.51 29.51
N MET A 31 -23.85 -1.24 28.58
CA MET A 31 -24.05 -1.25 27.15
C MET A 31 -22.83 -1.91 26.52
N ASP A 32 -23.01 -3.03 25.85
CA ASP A 32 -21.91 -3.92 25.43
C ASP A 32 -21.35 -3.62 24.04
N ASP A 33 -22.01 -2.78 23.22
CA ASP A 33 -21.62 -2.55 21.83
C ASP A 33 -21.36 -1.07 21.50
N LEU A 34 -20.66 -0.39 22.40
CA LEU A 34 -20.30 1.02 22.20
C LEU A 34 -19.05 1.21 21.32
N VAL A 35 -18.36 0.15 20.93
CA VAL A 35 -17.20 0.23 20.02
C VAL A 35 -17.63 0.67 18.63
N GLU A 36 -18.61 -0.02 18.04
CA GLU A 36 -19.13 0.30 16.70
C GLU A 36 -20.38 1.21 16.75
N HIS A 37 -20.98 1.44 17.92
CA HIS A 37 -22.23 2.19 18.13
C HIS A 37 -22.17 3.13 19.33
N ARG A 38 -21.08 3.91 19.43
CA ARG A 38 -20.86 4.83 20.56
C ARG A 38 -21.94 5.89 20.73
N GLU A 39 -22.59 6.26 19.62
CA GLU A 39 -23.73 7.18 19.60
C GLU A 39 -24.96 6.67 20.36
N LEU A 40 -25.00 5.37 20.67
CA LEU A 40 -26.08 4.80 21.50
C LEU A 40 -25.91 5.08 22.99
N SER A 41 -24.74 5.53 23.43
CA SER A 41 -24.53 5.90 24.84
C SER A 41 -25.42 7.05 25.26
N ASP A 42 -26.17 6.87 26.36
CA ASP A 42 -26.97 7.92 26.96
C ASP A 42 -26.14 8.99 27.68
N ARG A 43 -24.81 8.78 27.77
CA ARG A 43 -23.84 9.75 28.32
C ARG A 43 -23.16 10.56 27.22
N MET A 44 -23.34 10.19 25.95
CA MET A 44 -22.80 10.90 24.80
C MET A 44 -23.91 11.67 24.07
N GLN A 45 -23.63 12.90 23.70
CA GLN A 45 -24.46 13.67 22.78
C GLN A 45 -23.59 14.07 21.58
N LEU A 46 -23.81 13.43 20.42
CA LEU A 46 -23.12 13.74 19.20
C LEU A 46 -23.55 15.11 18.67
N LEU A 47 -22.60 15.96 18.31
CA LEU A 47 -22.83 17.29 17.72
C LEU A 47 -22.53 17.33 16.22
N ASN A 48 -22.25 16.20 15.63
CA ASN A 48 -22.08 16.06 14.19
C ASN A 48 -23.33 16.50 13.43
N GLY A 49 -23.17 16.80 12.15
CA GLY A 49 -24.28 17.15 11.29
C GLY A 49 -24.01 18.41 10.46
N THR A 50 -25.04 19.18 10.19
CA THR A 50 -24.91 20.39 9.40
C THR A 50 -24.66 21.60 10.32
N TRP A 51 -23.54 22.27 10.11
CA TRP A 51 -23.17 23.49 10.82
C TRP A 51 -23.23 24.70 9.89
N LYS A 52 -23.47 25.88 10.40
CA LYS A 52 -23.28 27.14 9.67
C LYS A 52 -21.79 27.42 9.53
N PHE A 53 -21.35 27.85 8.36
CA PHE A 53 -19.94 27.96 8.01
C PHE A 53 -19.67 29.21 7.17
N GLN A 54 -18.59 29.91 7.49
CA GLN A 54 -18.06 30.97 6.65
C GLN A 54 -16.55 30.83 6.50
N TYR A 55 -16.10 30.68 5.26
CA TYR A 55 -14.69 30.64 4.91
C TYR A 55 -14.15 32.07 4.69
N PHE A 56 -12.89 32.26 5.08
CA PHE A 56 -12.14 33.49 4.85
C PHE A 56 -10.76 33.14 4.31
N ASP A 57 -10.31 33.82 3.25
CA ASP A 57 -8.97 33.64 2.67
C ASP A 57 -7.86 34.10 3.62
N SER A 58 -8.19 34.98 4.57
CA SER A 58 -7.27 35.51 5.56
C SER A 58 -7.98 35.79 6.90
N ILE A 59 -7.30 35.46 8.00
CA ILE A 59 -7.74 35.82 9.36
C ILE A 59 -7.98 37.34 9.50
N TYR A 60 -7.34 38.19 8.67
CA TYR A 60 -7.53 39.61 8.68
C TYR A 60 -8.85 40.07 8.02
N ASP A 61 -9.50 39.17 7.25
CA ASP A 61 -10.80 39.47 6.64
C ASP A 61 -11.93 39.27 7.65
N MET A 62 -11.69 38.51 8.69
CA MET A 62 -12.62 38.30 9.78
C MET A 62 -12.55 39.49 10.75
N LYS A 63 -13.59 40.34 10.74
CA LYS A 63 -13.66 41.58 11.52
C LYS A 63 -14.69 41.51 12.65
N ASP A 64 -15.69 40.67 12.49
CA ASP A 64 -16.80 40.54 13.42
C ASP A 64 -16.60 39.42 14.41
N ALA A 65 -17.04 39.62 15.63
CA ALA A 65 -17.02 38.62 16.69
C ALA A 65 -18.19 37.65 16.50
N PHE A 66 -18.09 36.80 15.47
CA PHE A 66 -19.12 35.80 15.08
C PHE A 66 -19.52 34.85 16.22
N TYR A 67 -18.68 34.72 17.22
CA TYR A 67 -18.87 33.88 18.38
C TYR A 67 -19.81 34.47 19.44
N GLU A 68 -20.15 35.78 19.34
CA GLU A 68 -21.10 36.42 20.27
C GLU A 68 -22.47 35.74 20.17
N ASP A 69 -23.12 35.60 21.33
CA ASP A 69 -24.39 34.86 21.45
C ASP A 69 -25.53 35.43 20.59
N GLY A 70 -25.50 36.72 20.35
CA GLY A 70 -26.49 37.44 19.51
C GLY A 70 -26.08 37.64 18.04
N TYR A 71 -24.94 37.16 17.59
CA TYR A 71 -24.47 37.35 16.24
C TYR A 71 -25.34 36.59 15.21
N LEU A 72 -25.83 37.31 14.21
CA LEU A 72 -26.67 36.71 13.17
C LEU A 72 -25.79 36.05 12.11
N VAL A 73 -26.02 34.77 11.89
CA VAL A 73 -25.33 33.95 10.86
C VAL A 73 -26.03 33.98 9.50
N GLU A 74 -26.78 35.05 9.23
CA GLU A 74 -27.39 35.29 7.92
C GLU A 74 -26.30 35.51 6.87
N GLY A 75 -26.27 34.63 5.87
CA GLY A 75 -25.21 34.62 4.86
C GLY A 75 -24.09 33.66 5.09
N PHE A 76 -24.08 32.94 6.21
CA PHE A 76 -23.21 31.77 6.36
C PHE A 76 -23.73 30.61 5.48
N ASP A 77 -22.83 29.87 4.87
CA ASP A 77 -23.11 28.62 4.18
C ASP A 77 -23.41 27.48 5.16
N GLU A 78 -23.57 26.29 4.65
CA GLU A 78 -23.72 25.08 5.43
C GLU A 78 -22.61 24.09 5.09
N ILE A 79 -21.96 23.52 6.11
CA ILE A 79 -20.96 22.48 5.96
C ILE A 79 -21.30 21.31 6.84
N LYS A 80 -20.95 20.09 6.41
CA LYS A 80 -21.03 18.91 7.26
C LYS A 80 -19.88 18.90 8.27
N VAL A 81 -20.15 18.45 9.47
CA VAL A 81 -19.15 18.13 10.48
C VAL A 81 -19.39 16.65 10.89
N PRO A 82 -18.40 15.77 10.79
CA PRO A 82 -17.04 16.03 10.32
C PRO A 82 -16.92 16.19 8.81
N SER A 83 -16.01 17.06 8.36
CA SER A 83 -15.55 17.17 6.97
C SER A 83 -14.33 18.09 6.89
N VAL A 84 -13.69 18.08 5.73
CA VAL A 84 -12.62 19.03 5.37
C VAL A 84 -13.10 20.03 4.34
N TRP A 85 -12.56 21.25 4.39
CA TRP A 85 -13.02 22.39 3.57
C TRP A 85 -12.88 22.13 2.08
N GLN A 86 -11.73 21.57 1.69
CA GLN A 86 -11.36 21.36 0.30
C GLN A 86 -12.34 20.39 -0.38
N MET A 87 -12.83 19.38 0.33
CA MET A 87 -13.88 18.49 -0.19
C MET A 87 -15.26 19.13 -0.22
N ALA A 88 -15.47 20.19 0.54
CA ALA A 88 -16.69 20.99 0.53
C ALA A 88 -16.67 22.15 -0.50
N GLY A 89 -15.57 22.31 -1.23
CA GLY A 89 -15.42 23.34 -2.28
C GLY A 89 -14.87 24.68 -1.79
N TYR A 90 -14.28 24.72 -0.61
CA TYR A 90 -13.55 25.86 -0.08
C TYR A 90 -12.05 25.58 -0.09
N ASP A 91 -11.25 26.64 -0.32
CA ASP A 91 -9.80 26.53 -0.46
C ASP A 91 -9.38 25.60 -1.62
N THR A 92 -8.09 25.43 -1.84
CA THR A 92 -7.53 24.61 -2.90
C THR A 92 -6.85 23.37 -2.31
N HIS A 93 -7.05 22.21 -2.92
CA HIS A 93 -6.25 21.03 -2.62
C HIS A 93 -4.77 21.28 -2.90
N GLN A 94 -3.91 20.76 -2.08
CA GLN A 94 -2.47 20.88 -2.21
C GLN A 94 -1.80 19.60 -1.78
N TYR A 95 -0.91 19.08 -2.62
CA TYR A 95 -0.11 17.91 -2.32
C TYR A 95 1.37 18.22 -2.41
N THR A 96 2.08 18.00 -1.32
CA THR A 96 3.56 17.99 -1.29
C THR A 96 4.03 16.83 -0.44
N ASN A 97 5.15 16.22 -0.83
CA ASN A 97 5.82 15.19 -0.03
C ASN A 97 6.71 15.87 1.04
N ILE A 98 7.91 16.33 0.66
CA ILE A 98 8.98 16.75 1.58
C ILE A 98 9.14 18.27 1.70
N ARG A 99 8.15 19.04 1.33
CA ARG A 99 8.28 20.49 1.26
C ARG A 99 7.11 21.18 1.95
N TYR A 100 7.42 22.10 2.86
CA TYR A 100 6.36 22.99 3.32
C TYR A 100 5.81 23.82 2.15
N PRO A 101 4.48 23.99 2.04
CA PRO A 101 3.90 24.84 1.03
C PRO A 101 4.00 26.35 1.37
N PHE A 102 4.76 26.68 2.39
CA PHE A 102 5.00 28.05 2.89
C PHE A 102 6.46 28.21 3.34
N PRO A 103 6.96 29.47 3.52
CA PRO A 103 8.32 29.73 3.96
C PRO A 103 8.62 29.12 5.32
N PHE A 104 9.81 28.51 5.45
CA PHE A 104 10.29 28.03 6.75
C PHE A 104 10.77 29.20 7.61
N ASP A 105 9.94 29.69 8.50
CA ASP A 105 10.21 30.81 9.41
C ASP A 105 9.52 30.62 10.79
N PRO A 106 9.69 29.45 11.45
CA PRO A 106 8.98 29.15 12.69
C PRO A 106 9.33 30.14 13.82
N PRO A 107 8.37 30.50 14.70
CA PRO A 107 7.02 29.97 14.76
C PRO A 107 6.02 30.65 13.81
N ASN A 108 6.48 31.59 12.98
CA ASN A 108 5.61 32.37 12.12
C ASN A 108 5.05 31.50 10.97
N VAL A 109 3.78 31.64 10.68
CA VAL A 109 3.09 31.04 9.54
C VAL A 109 2.70 32.16 8.54
N PRO A 110 2.20 31.85 7.33
CA PRO A 110 1.75 32.88 6.40
C PRO A 110 0.82 33.90 7.06
N GLN A 111 1.02 35.21 6.80
CA GLN A 111 0.19 36.24 7.41
C GLN A 111 -1.29 36.13 7.02
N ASP A 112 -1.55 35.82 5.76
CA ASP A 112 -2.88 35.54 5.24
C ASP A 112 -3.19 34.05 5.49
N ILE A 113 -3.63 33.76 6.71
CA ILE A 113 -4.01 32.39 7.09
C ILE A 113 -5.47 32.17 6.72
N PRO A 114 -5.78 31.23 5.83
CA PRO A 114 -7.16 30.81 5.60
C PRO A 114 -7.78 30.27 6.89
N CYS A 115 -9.04 30.65 7.13
CA CYS A 115 -9.75 30.21 8.31
C CYS A 115 -11.24 30.01 8.07
N GLY A 116 -11.84 29.13 8.88
CA GLY A 116 -13.27 28.82 8.84
C GLY A 116 -13.97 29.12 10.16
N ALA A 117 -15.01 29.93 10.09
CA ALA A 117 -15.91 30.21 11.21
C ALA A 117 -17.10 29.26 11.18
N TYR A 118 -17.20 28.39 12.18
CA TYR A 118 -18.28 27.42 12.34
C TYR A 118 -19.23 27.85 13.44
N VAL A 119 -20.53 27.65 13.24
CA VAL A 119 -21.56 27.88 14.27
C VAL A 119 -22.58 26.76 14.21
N HIS A 120 -22.89 26.21 15.36
CA HIS A 120 -23.94 25.20 15.52
C HIS A 120 -24.82 25.50 16.72
N THR A 121 -26.10 25.27 16.58
CA THR A 121 -27.10 25.40 17.68
C THR A 121 -27.63 24.02 17.97
N PHE A 122 -27.64 23.66 19.24
CA PHE A 122 -28.12 22.38 19.75
C PHE A 122 -28.85 22.51 21.06
N ASP A 123 -29.79 21.60 21.29
CA ASP A 123 -30.49 21.51 22.57
C ASP A 123 -29.70 20.61 23.55
N TYR A 124 -29.57 21.05 24.78
CA TYR A 124 -28.96 20.29 25.86
C TYR A 124 -29.91 20.11 27.02
N ALA A 125 -30.08 18.85 27.46
CA ALA A 125 -30.81 18.53 28.67
C ALA A 125 -29.84 18.19 29.79
N LYS A 126 -29.87 18.94 30.88
CA LYS A 126 -29.09 18.69 32.08
C LYS A 126 -29.50 17.35 32.71
N ASP A 127 -28.53 16.58 33.12
CA ASP A 127 -28.72 15.32 33.82
C ASP A 127 -28.23 15.46 35.27
N ALA A 128 -29.17 15.39 36.25
CA ALA A 128 -28.82 15.49 37.66
C ALA A 128 -27.89 14.33 38.12
N ALA A 129 -27.91 13.18 37.45
CA ALA A 129 -27.02 12.06 37.74
C ALA A 129 -25.65 12.22 37.08
N ALA A 130 -25.53 13.11 36.08
CA ALA A 130 -24.28 13.39 35.36
C ALA A 130 -24.19 14.91 35.10
N PRO A 131 -23.97 15.74 36.12
CA PRO A 131 -24.03 17.19 35.99
C PRO A 131 -22.83 17.83 35.28
N LYS A 132 -21.73 17.11 35.14
CA LYS A 132 -20.55 17.58 34.42
C LYS A 132 -20.73 17.36 32.91
N ALA A 133 -20.21 18.25 32.09
CA ALA A 133 -20.27 18.15 30.65
C ALA A 133 -18.93 18.49 30.03
N TYR A 134 -18.39 17.59 29.24
CA TYR A 134 -17.10 17.73 28.56
C TYR A 134 -17.30 17.72 27.05
N LEU A 135 -16.84 18.79 26.40
CA LEU A 135 -16.88 18.95 24.95
C LEU A 135 -15.61 18.36 24.34
N ASN A 136 -15.78 17.42 23.41
CA ASN A 136 -14.70 16.70 22.74
C ASN A 136 -14.66 17.01 21.25
N PHE A 137 -13.46 17.29 20.74
CA PHE A 137 -13.12 17.32 19.32
C PHE A 137 -12.08 16.23 19.09
N GLU A 138 -12.37 15.23 18.29
CA GLU A 138 -11.44 14.10 18.05
C GLU A 138 -10.38 14.39 17.01
N GLY A 139 -10.57 15.43 16.18
CA GLY A 139 -9.59 15.87 15.20
C GLY A 139 -10.01 17.16 14.51
N VAL A 140 -9.11 18.13 14.53
CA VAL A 140 -9.28 19.44 13.88
C VAL A 140 -7.95 19.90 13.30
N ASP A 141 -7.88 20.13 12.00
CA ASP A 141 -6.66 20.54 11.29
C ASP A 141 -6.73 22.04 10.91
N SER A 142 -5.73 22.88 11.35
CA SER A 142 -4.55 22.53 12.14
C SER A 142 -4.65 23.00 13.59
N CYS A 143 -5.36 24.11 13.87
CA CYS A 143 -5.63 24.59 15.22
C CYS A 143 -6.99 25.30 15.29
N PHE A 144 -7.52 25.45 16.49
CA PHE A 144 -8.85 26.02 16.63
C PHE A 144 -9.10 26.73 17.98
N TYR A 145 -10.03 27.67 17.94
CA TYR A 145 -10.58 28.39 19.10
C TYR A 145 -12.05 28.04 19.25
N VAL A 146 -12.52 27.88 20.50
CA VAL A 146 -13.89 27.47 20.82
C VAL A 146 -14.58 28.48 21.74
N TRP A 147 -15.82 28.77 21.45
CA TRP A 147 -16.74 29.52 22.31
C TRP A 147 -18.05 28.75 22.46
N LEU A 148 -18.63 28.84 23.64
CA LEU A 148 -19.96 28.31 23.92
C LEU A 148 -20.81 29.41 24.53
N ASN A 149 -21.98 29.71 23.92
CA ASN A 149 -22.89 30.77 24.34
C ASN A 149 -22.20 32.15 24.47
N GLY A 150 -21.29 32.45 23.58
CA GLY A 150 -20.49 33.68 23.58
C GLY A 150 -19.32 33.70 24.56
N THR A 151 -19.19 32.68 25.39
CA THR A 151 -18.07 32.58 26.35
C THR A 151 -16.93 31.82 25.75
N TYR A 152 -15.71 32.35 25.84
CA TYR A 152 -14.50 31.64 25.40
C TYR A 152 -14.29 30.37 26.23
N VAL A 153 -14.11 29.25 25.55
CA VAL A 153 -13.88 27.93 26.13
C VAL A 153 -12.40 27.59 26.12
N GLY A 154 -11.73 27.68 24.95
CA GLY A 154 -10.30 27.38 24.88
C GLY A 154 -9.74 27.36 23.47
N TYR A 155 -8.45 26.95 23.39
CA TYR A 155 -7.65 26.77 22.17
C TYR A 155 -6.96 25.43 22.19
N SER A 156 -6.80 24.82 21.04
CA SER A 156 -6.00 23.60 20.90
C SER A 156 -5.40 23.47 19.50
N GLN A 157 -4.32 22.71 19.42
CA GLN A 157 -3.66 22.25 18.19
C GLN A 157 -3.36 20.74 18.31
N VAL A 158 -2.59 20.16 17.38
CA VAL A 158 -2.36 18.73 17.17
C VAL A 158 -3.55 18.07 16.49
N SER A 159 -3.51 18.10 15.17
CA SER A 159 -4.66 17.84 14.30
C SER A 159 -5.35 16.51 14.54
N HIS A 160 -4.60 15.43 14.81
CA HIS A 160 -5.14 14.07 14.91
C HIS A 160 -5.37 13.63 16.36
N MET A 161 -5.35 14.54 17.32
CA MET A 161 -5.55 14.23 18.74
C MET A 161 -6.87 14.79 19.28
N THR A 162 -7.40 14.11 20.29
CA THR A 162 -8.61 14.54 20.96
C THR A 162 -8.35 15.71 21.89
N SER A 163 -9.10 16.79 21.71
CA SER A 163 -9.14 17.94 22.60
C SER A 163 -10.43 17.93 23.41
N GLU A 164 -10.34 17.89 24.72
CA GLU A 164 -11.47 17.85 25.66
C GLU A 164 -11.51 19.14 26.50
N PHE A 165 -12.70 19.75 26.66
CA PHE A 165 -12.90 20.98 27.39
C PHE A 165 -14.03 20.81 28.40
N ASP A 166 -13.86 21.30 29.65
CA ASP A 166 -14.93 21.36 30.63
C ASP A 166 -15.85 22.55 30.29
N VAL A 167 -17.07 22.26 29.90
CA VAL A 167 -18.09 23.26 29.54
C VAL A 167 -19.27 23.28 30.54
N THR A 168 -19.12 22.61 31.68
CA THR A 168 -20.17 22.45 32.70
C THR A 168 -20.83 23.75 33.06
N ASP A 169 -20.06 24.79 33.34
CA ASP A 169 -20.54 26.07 33.85
C ASP A 169 -21.11 27.01 32.78
N VAL A 170 -20.77 26.76 31.50
CA VAL A 170 -21.21 27.59 30.37
C VAL A 170 -22.38 27.02 29.60
N LEU A 171 -22.69 25.69 29.78
CA LEU A 171 -23.86 25.04 29.21
C LEU A 171 -25.17 25.47 29.93
N ARG A 172 -26.18 25.72 29.09
CA ARG A 172 -27.54 26.07 29.53
C ARG A 172 -28.50 24.91 29.34
N GLU A 173 -29.53 24.83 30.13
CA GLU A 173 -30.69 23.97 29.82
C GLU A 173 -31.39 24.49 28.57
N GLY A 174 -31.73 23.62 27.62
CA GLY A 174 -32.33 23.99 26.34
C GLY A 174 -31.27 24.37 25.29
N GLU A 175 -31.56 25.41 24.50
CA GLU A 175 -30.74 25.83 23.39
C GLU A 175 -29.37 26.37 23.80
N ASN A 176 -28.34 25.87 23.13
CA ASN A 176 -26.94 26.31 23.24
C ASN A 176 -26.37 26.58 21.86
N ARG A 177 -25.39 27.48 21.79
CA ARG A 177 -24.69 27.86 20.59
C ARG A 177 -23.18 27.63 20.76
N ILE A 178 -22.61 26.73 19.97
CA ILE A 178 -21.17 26.54 19.84
C ILE A 178 -20.65 27.32 18.64
N SER A 179 -19.53 27.98 18.81
CA SER A 179 -18.81 28.68 17.75
C SER A 179 -17.35 28.23 17.76
N VAL A 180 -16.82 27.88 16.59
CA VAL A 180 -15.44 27.38 16.44
C VAL A 180 -14.77 28.16 15.30
N LEU A 181 -13.56 28.63 15.56
CA LEU A 181 -12.68 29.20 14.53
C LEU A 181 -11.57 28.19 14.27
N VAL A 182 -11.53 27.62 13.09
CA VAL A 182 -10.46 26.73 12.62
C VAL A 182 -9.50 27.51 11.73
N MET A 183 -8.19 27.33 11.90
CA MET A 183 -7.15 27.97 11.10
C MET A 183 -6.37 26.92 10.32
N LYS A 184 -6.05 27.21 9.05
CA LYS A 184 -5.31 26.30 8.17
C LYS A 184 -3.87 26.07 8.64
N TRP A 185 -3.23 27.10 9.17
CA TRP A 185 -1.83 27.05 9.59
C TRP A 185 -1.65 27.54 11.02
N CYS A 186 -0.77 26.86 11.73
CA CYS A 186 -0.24 27.27 13.02
C CYS A 186 1.22 26.83 13.14
N ASP A 187 1.88 27.20 14.22
CA ASP A 187 3.25 26.74 14.51
C ASP A 187 3.36 25.22 14.59
N GLY A 188 2.27 24.53 14.98
CA GLY A 188 2.15 23.07 14.90
C GLY A 188 2.25 22.50 13.49
N SER A 189 1.93 23.27 12.44
CA SER A 189 2.02 22.85 11.05
C SER A 189 3.47 22.54 10.60
N TYR A 190 4.48 23.02 11.32
CA TYR A 190 5.87 22.64 11.11
C TYR A 190 6.20 21.21 11.59
N LEU A 191 5.31 20.59 12.38
CA LEU A 191 5.38 19.22 12.85
C LEU A 191 4.33 18.31 12.17
N GLU A 192 3.60 18.82 11.19
CA GLU A 192 2.54 18.10 10.47
C GLU A 192 2.78 18.20 8.95
N ASP A 193 4.00 17.85 8.52
CA ASP A 193 4.47 17.90 7.12
C ASP A 193 4.36 16.54 6.43
N GLN A 194 3.36 15.74 6.79
CA GLN A 194 3.16 14.40 6.27
C GLN A 194 2.96 14.38 4.75
N ASP A 195 3.42 13.31 4.12
CA ASP A 195 3.25 13.03 2.69
C ASP A 195 1.79 12.69 2.36
N LYS A 196 0.95 13.70 2.33
CA LYS A 196 -0.48 13.61 2.01
C LYS A 196 -1.03 14.93 1.50
N PHE A 197 -2.27 14.92 0.98
CA PHE A 197 -2.98 16.17 0.70
C PHE A 197 -3.13 17.03 1.96
N ARG A 198 -2.90 18.34 1.80
CA ARG A 198 -3.12 19.33 2.86
C ARG A 198 -4.59 19.72 2.87
N MET A 199 -5.30 19.37 3.91
CA MET A 199 -6.72 19.66 4.08
C MET A 199 -6.96 20.22 5.48
N SER A 200 -8.05 20.95 5.67
CA SER A 200 -8.34 21.62 6.93
C SER A 200 -9.80 21.52 7.29
N GLY A 201 -10.12 21.61 8.58
CA GLY A 201 -11.48 21.55 9.07
C GLY A 201 -11.65 20.68 10.31
N ILE A 202 -12.88 20.53 10.75
CA ILE A 202 -13.27 19.58 11.82
C ILE A 202 -13.53 18.24 11.14
N PHE A 203 -12.53 17.35 11.11
CA PHE A 203 -12.56 16.16 10.27
C PHE A 203 -12.86 14.86 11.02
N ARG A 204 -12.95 14.91 12.37
CA ARG A 204 -13.41 13.80 13.21
C ARG A 204 -14.58 14.28 14.09
N ASP A 205 -15.17 13.37 14.81
CA ASP A 205 -16.40 13.61 15.58
C ASP A 205 -16.27 14.73 16.63
N VAL A 206 -17.38 15.44 16.82
CA VAL A 206 -17.59 16.42 17.91
C VAL A 206 -18.73 15.95 18.79
N TYR A 207 -18.52 15.87 20.09
CA TYR A 207 -19.54 15.40 21.01
C TYR A 207 -19.38 15.96 22.44
N LEU A 208 -20.47 15.92 23.19
CA LEU A 208 -20.50 16.17 24.64
C LEU A 208 -20.57 14.84 25.39
N LEU A 209 -19.76 14.72 26.44
CA LEU A 209 -19.87 13.64 27.42
C LEU A 209 -20.47 14.18 28.69
N LYS A 210 -21.59 13.57 29.16
CA LYS A 210 -22.21 13.82 30.46
C LYS A 210 -21.56 12.92 31.49
N ARG A 211 -21.01 13.53 32.56
CA ARG A 211 -20.25 12.78 33.54
C ARG A 211 -20.79 13.02 34.96
N PRO A 212 -20.84 11.98 35.79
CA PRO A 212 -21.18 12.15 37.20
C PRO A 212 -20.06 12.87 37.96
N GLU A 213 -20.38 13.48 39.10
CA GLU A 213 -19.36 14.05 40.00
C GLU A 213 -18.43 12.95 40.52
N LYS A 214 -19.00 11.80 40.88
CA LYS A 214 -18.28 10.60 41.33
C LYS A 214 -18.13 9.62 40.16
N GLY A 215 -17.31 9.96 39.19
CA GLY A 215 -17.04 9.17 38.00
C GLY A 215 -15.56 8.87 37.83
N ILE A 216 -15.28 7.96 36.92
CA ILE A 216 -13.90 7.61 36.50
C ILE A 216 -13.44 8.66 35.53
N ARG A 217 -12.38 9.42 35.86
CA ARG A 217 -11.78 10.38 34.95
C ARG A 217 -10.85 9.70 33.93
N ASP A 218 -10.05 8.78 34.45
CA ASP A 218 -9.04 8.06 33.65
C ASP A 218 -8.79 6.70 34.30
N TYR A 219 -8.33 5.75 33.50
CA TYR A 219 -7.82 4.48 34.01
C TYR A 219 -6.72 3.91 33.15
N ARG A 220 -5.89 3.10 33.77
CA ARG A 220 -4.82 2.37 33.08
C ARG A 220 -4.87 0.90 33.48
N ILE A 221 -4.71 0.05 32.49
CA ILE A 221 -4.66 -1.40 32.63
C ILE A 221 -3.26 -1.87 32.26
N THR A 222 -2.63 -2.63 33.17
CA THR A 222 -1.39 -3.36 32.87
C THR A 222 -1.58 -4.83 33.26
N THR A 223 -0.86 -5.72 32.58
CA THR A 223 -1.02 -7.16 32.75
C THR A 223 0.31 -7.82 33.12
N GLN A 224 0.27 -8.76 34.08
CA GLN A 224 1.39 -9.61 34.42
C GLN A 224 0.99 -11.06 34.20
N LEU A 225 1.71 -11.77 33.35
CA LEU A 225 1.38 -13.14 32.95
C LEU A 225 2.35 -14.13 33.58
N ASP A 226 1.85 -14.98 34.47
CA ASP A 226 2.51 -16.17 34.98
C ASP A 226 1.97 -17.42 34.25
N SER A 227 2.51 -18.61 34.46
CA SER A 227 2.13 -19.83 33.72
C SER A 227 0.62 -20.10 33.71
N ASP A 228 -0.06 -19.90 34.84
CA ASP A 228 -1.44 -20.31 35.04
C ASP A 228 -2.35 -19.16 35.50
N ILE A 229 -1.78 -18.00 35.81
CA ILE A 229 -2.49 -16.85 36.36
C ILE A 229 -2.08 -15.60 35.62
N ALA A 230 -3.07 -14.87 35.10
CA ALA A 230 -2.89 -13.50 34.62
C ALA A 230 -3.32 -12.53 35.72
N ARG A 231 -2.46 -11.57 36.09
CA ARG A 231 -2.78 -10.46 36.95
C ARG A 231 -3.06 -9.23 36.15
N ILE A 232 -4.23 -8.65 36.34
CA ILE A 232 -4.67 -7.42 35.74
C ILE A 232 -4.58 -6.33 36.79
N ASN A 233 -3.61 -5.43 36.68
CA ASN A 233 -3.47 -4.27 37.53
C ASN A 233 -4.23 -3.10 36.91
N LEU A 234 -5.16 -2.55 37.67
CA LEU A 234 -6.00 -1.43 37.27
C LEU A 234 -5.70 -0.23 38.19
N THR A 235 -5.32 0.88 37.56
CA THR A 235 -5.19 2.18 38.25
C THR A 235 -6.23 3.12 37.69
N ALA A 236 -7.06 3.71 38.54
CA ALA A 236 -8.12 4.64 38.18
C ALA A 236 -7.92 6.00 38.85
N ALA A 237 -8.15 7.06 38.10
CA ALA A 237 -8.27 8.42 38.62
C ALA A 237 -9.74 8.84 38.59
N PHE A 238 -10.20 9.52 39.61
CA PHE A 238 -11.58 9.92 39.79
C PHE A 238 -11.75 11.44 39.73
N TYR A 239 -12.95 11.91 39.33
CA TYR A 239 -13.30 13.32 39.49
C TYR A 239 -13.45 13.66 41.00
N GLU A 240 -14.23 12.84 41.72
CA GLU A 240 -14.28 12.81 43.18
C GLU A 240 -14.07 11.36 43.62
N PRO A 241 -13.47 11.16 44.82
CA PRO A 241 -13.24 9.81 45.35
C PRO A 241 -14.52 8.97 45.36
N THR A 242 -14.41 7.78 44.74
CA THR A 242 -15.55 6.84 44.63
C THR A 242 -15.07 5.40 44.62
N GLU A 243 -15.98 4.50 44.95
CA GLU A 243 -15.77 3.05 44.81
C GLU A 243 -16.23 2.60 43.44
N VAL A 244 -15.45 1.71 42.77
CA VAL A 244 -15.78 1.14 41.47
C VAL A 244 -15.86 -0.37 41.59
N ARG A 245 -17.00 -0.95 41.29
CA ARG A 245 -17.14 -2.40 41.10
C ARG A 245 -16.56 -2.78 39.75
N VAL A 246 -15.74 -3.83 39.73
CA VAL A 246 -15.09 -4.35 38.52
C VAL A 246 -15.54 -5.78 38.33
N LYS A 247 -15.94 -6.10 37.10
CA LYS A 247 -16.15 -7.47 36.63
C LYS A 247 -15.35 -7.72 35.38
N LEU A 248 -14.72 -8.89 35.32
CA LEU A 248 -14.06 -9.42 34.17
C LEU A 248 -14.83 -10.62 33.65
N GLU A 249 -15.24 -10.58 32.41
CA GLU A 249 -16.00 -11.64 31.74
C GLU A 249 -15.21 -12.24 30.60
N ASP A 250 -15.36 -13.55 30.38
CA ASP A 250 -14.84 -14.24 29.20
C ASP A 250 -15.68 -13.91 27.95
N LYS A 251 -15.26 -14.37 26.79
CA LYS A 251 -15.99 -14.15 25.52
C LYS A 251 -17.42 -14.70 25.49
N ASN A 252 -17.81 -15.53 26.44
CA ASN A 252 -19.15 -16.10 26.56
C ASN A 252 -19.98 -15.36 27.61
N GLY A 253 -19.42 -14.32 28.24
CA GLY A 253 -20.07 -13.54 29.30
C GLY A 253 -20.00 -14.17 30.68
N ALA A 254 -19.18 -15.21 30.88
CA ALA A 254 -19.00 -15.80 32.22
C ALA A 254 -18.00 -14.94 33.02
N VAL A 255 -18.36 -14.61 34.25
CA VAL A 255 -17.49 -13.85 35.17
C VAL A 255 -16.30 -14.71 35.55
N VAL A 256 -15.09 -14.26 35.20
CA VAL A 256 -13.81 -14.93 35.50
C VAL A 256 -13.08 -14.29 36.68
N SER A 257 -13.38 -13.01 36.98
CA SER A 257 -12.88 -12.31 38.17
C SER A 257 -13.78 -11.13 38.49
N GLU A 258 -13.90 -10.80 39.77
CA GLU A 258 -14.64 -9.59 40.19
C GLU A 258 -14.05 -9.02 41.48
N GLY A 259 -14.31 -7.75 41.73
CA GLY A 259 -13.88 -7.06 42.94
C GLY A 259 -14.19 -5.57 42.91
N VAL A 260 -13.46 -4.83 43.70
CA VAL A 260 -13.71 -3.41 43.91
C VAL A 260 -12.38 -2.65 43.86
N ILE A 261 -12.40 -1.49 43.16
CA ILE A 261 -11.38 -0.46 43.33
C ILE A 261 -11.87 0.48 44.40
N SER A 262 -11.08 0.62 45.45
CA SER A 262 -11.38 1.58 46.54
C SER A 262 -11.05 3.01 46.10
N GLU A 263 -11.34 3.98 46.92
CA GLU A 263 -11.00 5.39 46.69
C GLU A 263 -9.49 5.64 46.47
N SER A 264 -8.61 4.67 46.82
CA SER A 264 -7.17 4.74 46.46
C SER A 264 -6.89 4.67 44.98
N GLY A 265 -7.84 4.20 44.19
CA GLY A 265 -7.71 4.09 42.75
C GLY A 265 -6.93 2.86 42.24
N GLU A 266 -6.50 1.93 43.10
CA GLU A 266 -5.69 0.78 42.71
C GLU A 266 -6.36 -0.54 43.09
N ALA A 267 -6.33 -1.51 42.18
CA ALA A 267 -6.75 -2.87 42.43
C ALA A 267 -6.03 -3.86 41.48
N THR A 268 -5.93 -5.12 41.94
CA THR A 268 -5.39 -6.22 41.11
C THR A 268 -6.42 -7.34 41.05
N PHE A 269 -6.65 -7.86 39.84
CA PHE A 269 -7.59 -8.96 39.59
C PHE A 269 -6.79 -10.13 39.00
N GLU A 270 -7.24 -11.35 39.25
CA GLU A 270 -6.61 -12.55 38.76
C GLU A 270 -7.56 -13.35 37.86
N ILE A 271 -7.06 -13.82 36.75
CA ILE A 271 -7.71 -14.78 35.84
C ILE A 271 -6.88 -16.04 35.83
N VAL A 272 -7.48 -17.17 36.22
CA VAL A 272 -6.86 -18.49 36.20
C VAL A 272 -7.21 -19.18 34.86
N ASP A 273 -6.30 -19.98 34.32
CA ASP A 273 -6.47 -20.68 33.03
C ASP A 273 -6.86 -19.73 31.87
N TYR A 274 -6.16 -18.64 31.77
CA TYR A 274 -6.44 -17.56 30.84
C TYR A 274 -6.10 -17.89 29.37
N THR A 275 -6.77 -17.22 28.46
CA THR A 275 -6.51 -17.29 27.01
C THR A 275 -5.78 -16.04 26.54
N LEU A 276 -4.68 -16.24 25.79
CA LEU A 276 -3.89 -15.15 25.23
C LEU A 276 -4.49 -14.61 23.93
N TRP A 277 -4.30 -13.32 23.73
CA TRP A 277 -4.59 -12.64 22.48
C TRP A 277 -3.41 -12.76 21.52
N ASN A 278 -3.68 -13.03 20.25
CA ASN A 278 -2.73 -12.92 19.16
C ASN A 278 -3.48 -12.65 17.84
N THR A 279 -2.75 -12.41 16.75
CA THR A 279 -3.32 -12.04 15.45
C THR A 279 -4.12 -13.15 14.76
N GLU A 280 -3.92 -14.40 15.16
CA GLU A 280 -4.60 -15.60 14.63
C GLU A 280 -5.79 -16.00 15.53
N ASN A 281 -5.75 -15.61 16.82
CA ASN A 281 -6.82 -15.78 17.79
C ASN A 281 -6.95 -14.52 18.67
N PRO A 282 -7.63 -13.47 18.19
CA PRO A 282 -7.76 -12.21 18.93
C PRO A 282 -8.79 -12.32 20.06
N TYR A 283 -8.42 -13.06 21.09
CA TYR A 283 -9.28 -13.31 22.25
C TYR A 283 -9.33 -12.10 23.17
N LEU A 284 -10.55 -11.58 23.41
CA LEU A 284 -10.79 -10.45 24.30
C LEU A 284 -11.61 -10.88 25.50
N TYR A 285 -11.28 -10.35 26.67
CA TYR A 285 -12.11 -10.31 27.86
C TYR A 285 -12.84 -8.99 27.91
N THR A 286 -14.04 -8.98 28.49
CA THR A 286 -14.78 -7.76 28.73
C THR A 286 -14.52 -7.30 30.15
N ILE A 287 -14.10 -6.04 30.32
CA ILE A 287 -14.01 -5.39 31.62
C ILE A 287 -15.19 -4.43 31.79
N ILE A 288 -15.86 -4.52 32.93
CA ILE A 288 -16.99 -3.67 33.31
C ILE A 288 -16.58 -2.92 34.57
N LEU A 289 -16.52 -1.59 34.47
CA LEU A 289 -16.23 -0.68 35.55
C LEU A 289 -17.54 0.04 35.94
N GLU A 290 -18.05 -0.21 37.14
CA GLU A 290 -19.35 0.28 37.55
C GLU A 290 -19.22 1.12 38.83
N THR A 291 -19.58 2.39 38.73
CA THR A 291 -19.83 3.27 39.89
C THR A 291 -21.32 3.27 40.23
N GLU A 292 -21.74 4.09 41.18
CA GLU A 292 -23.16 4.26 41.48
C GLU A 292 -23.95 4.88 40.30
N GLN A 293 -23.30 5.69 39.47
CA GLN A 293 -23.95 6.51 38.43
C GLN A 293 -23.45 6.29 37.03
N GLU A 294 -22.41 5.49 36.85
CA GLU A 294 -21.74 5.29 35.55
C GLU A 294 -21.26 3.85 35.39
N VAL A 295 -21.37 3.37 34.17
CA VAL A 295 -20.81 2.09 33.74
C VAL A 295 -19.93 2.32 32.50
N ILE A 296 -18.72 1.80 32.56
CA ILE A 296 -17.81 1.72 31.40
C ILE A 296 -17.65 0.24 31.07
N VAL A 297 -17.90 -0.11 29.82
CA VAL A 297 -17.62 -1.45 29.26
C VAL A 297 -16.48 -1.29 28.26
N ASP A 298 -15.39 -1.99 28.51
CA ASP A 298 -14.22 -1.99 27.62
C ASP A 298 -13.72 -3.41 27.41
N HIS A 299 -12.74 -3.60 26.54
CA HIS A 299 -12.15 -4.88 26.24
C HIS A 299 -10.69 -4.92 26.67
N ILE A 300 -10.26 -6.04 27.18
CA ILE A 300 -8.86 -6.29 27.51
C ILE A 300 -8.35 -7.54 26.82
N ALA A 301 -7.11 -7.49 26.41
CA ALA A 301 -6.39 -8.65 25.89
C ALA A 301 -5.24 -9.02 26.83
N LEU A 302 -4.98 -10.31 26.95
CA LEU A 302 -3.84 -10.82 27.69
C LEU A 302 -2.74 -11.18 26.69
N ARG A 303 -1.69 -10.38 26.69
CA ARG A 303 -0.55 -10.60 25.81
C ARG A 303 0.74 -10.08 26.43
N LYS A 304 1.88 -10.62 25.99
CA LYS A 304 3.20 -10.15 26.36
C LYS A 304 4.05 -9.97 25.13
N ILE A 305 4.56 -8.75 24.90
CA ILE A 305 5.57 -8.51 23.85
C ILE A 305 6.92 -8.33 24.50
N GLU A 306 7.95 -8.91 23.93
CA GLU A 306 9.31 -8.83 24.46
C GLU A 306 10.38 -9.03 23.38
N ILE A 307 11.55 -8.47 23.59
CA ILE A 307 12.72 -8.67 22.75
C ILE A 307 13.72 -9.57 23.50
N LYS A 308 14.09 -10.69 22.89
CA LYS A 308 15.12 -11.60 23.39
C LYS A 308 16.11 -11.91 22.28
N ASN A 309 17.41 -11.72 22.55
CA ASN A 309 18.47 -12.01 21.58
C ASN A 309 18.24 -11.32 20.22
N GLN A 310 17.80 -10.05 20.22
CA GLN A 310 17.46 -9.25 19.04
C GLN A 310 16.31 -9.84 18.19
N VAL A 311 15.42 -10.62 18.78
CA VAL A 311 14.23 -11.19 18.15
C VAL A 311 12.99 -10.76 18.92
N ILE A 312 11.93 -10.38 18.22
CA ILE A 312 10.64 -10.01 18.82
C ILE A 312 9.81 -11.27 19.06
N TYR A 313 9.26 -11.35 20.26
CA TYR A 313 8.34 -12.43 20.69
C TYR A 313 7.02 -11.82 21.16
N LEU A 314 5.93 -12.39 20.71
CA LEU A 314 4.61 -12.19 21.27
C LEU A 314 4.14 -13.48 21.95
N ASN A 315 3.84 -13.40 23.25
CA ASN A 315 3.43 -14.58 24.04
C ASN A 315 4.47 -15.73 24.04
N GLY A 316 5.74 -15.39 23.91
CA GLY A 316 6.83 -16.38 23.85
C GLY A 316 7.03 -17.03 22.49
N GLN A 317 6.23 -16.70 21.48
CA GLN A 317 6.41 -17.11 20.10
C GLN A 317 7.15 -16.03 19.31
N LYS A 318 8.11 -16.42 18.48
CA LYS A 318 8.75 -15.53 17.52
C LYS A 318 7.71 -15.06 16.52
N ILE A 319 7.68 -13.77 16.20
CA ILE A 319 6.75 -13.21 15.24
C ILE A 319 7.48 -12.45 14.12
N LYS A 320 6.78 -12.32 12.99
CA LYS A 320 7.17 -11.44 11.89
C LYS A 320 6.02 -10.50 11.54
N PHE A 321 6.32 -9.21 11.45
CA PHE A 321 5.34 -8.23 10.96
C PHE A 321 5.15 -8.39 9.46
N ARG A 322 3.94 -8.71 9.06
CA ARG A 322 3.43 -8.66 7.70
C ARG A 322 2.56 -7.41 7.63
N GLY A 323 3.21 -6.27 7.55
CA GLY A 323 2.60 -4.97 7.81
C GLY A 323 2.36 -4.11 6.57
N VAL A 324 1.54 -3.10 6.75
CA VAL A 324 1.30 -2.03 5.78
C VAL A 324 1.19 -0.70 6.50
N ASN A 325 1.70 0.36 5.87
CA ASN A 325 1.49 1.74 6.26
C ASN A 325 0.09 2.18 5.80
N ARG A 326 -0.63 2.91 6.64
CA ARG A 326 -1.99 3.35 6.33
C ARG A 326 -2.20 4.81 6.69
N HIS A 327 -2.42 5.63 5.67
CA HIS A 327 -2.99 6.97 5.80
C HIS A 327 -4.53 6.94 5.87
N ASP A 328 -5.12 7.94 6.52
CA ASP A 328 -6.53 8.25 6.36
C ASP A 328 -6.72 8.97 5.01
N SER A 329 -7.27 8.29 4.01
CA SER A 329 -7.49 8.85 2.68
C SER A 329 -8.72 8.23 2.00
N ASP A 330 -9.55 9.08 1.41
CA ASP A 330 -10.72 8.69 0.60
C ASP A 330 -10.94 9.72 -0.51
N PRO A 331 -11.23 9.31 -1.75
CA PRO A 331 -11.32 10.23 -2.87
C PRO A 331 -12.53 11.17 -2.82
N VAL A 332 -13.49 10.92 -1.95
CA VAL A 332 -14.74 11.70 -1.83
C VAL A 332 -14.83 12.47 -0.51
N THR A 333 -14.25 11.93 0.57
CA THR A 333 -14.32 12.53 1.90
C THR A 333 -12.99 13.09 2.41
N GLY A 334 -11.93 13.00 1.58
CA GLY A 334 -10.58 13.40 1.98
C GLY A 334 -10.08 12.51 3.12
N PHE A 335 -9.57 13.10 4.21
CA PHE A 335 -9.15 12.31 5.37
C PHE A 335 -10.21 12.25 6.50
N THR A 336 -11.46 12.57 6.19
CA THR A 336 -12.61 12.27 7.06
C THR A 336 -13.06 10.84 6.83
N ILE A 337 -12.66 9.92 7.70
CA ILE A 337 -12.83 8.48 7.52
C ILE A 337 -13.84 7.92 8.51
N SER A 338 -14.84 7.21 8.01
CA SER A 338 -15.87 6.52 8.81
C SER A 338 -15.39 5.15 9.28
N MET A 339 -16.07 4.60 10.31
CA MET A 339 -15.83 3.23 10.76
C MET A 339 -16.06 2.19 9.67
N GLU A 340 -17.01 2.41 8.76
CA GLU A 340 -17.29 1.49 7.66
C GLU A 340 -16.13 1.45 6.63
N GLN A 341 -15.53 2.61 6.32
CA GLN A 341 -14.34 2.68 5.48
C GLN A 341 -13.15 1.99 6.13
N ILE A 342 -12.93 2.20 7.43
CA ILE A 342 -11.88 1.48 8.19
C ILE A 342 -12.14 -0.04 8.16
N LYS A 343 -13.37 -0.48 8.38
CA LYS A 343 -13.73 -1.90 8.34
C LYS A 343 -13.49 -2.52 6.97
N THR A 344 -13.72 -1.75 5.91
CA THR A 344 -13.40 -2.16 4.53
C THR A 344 -11.89 -2.38 4.36
N ASP A 345 -11.06 -1.41 4.80
CA ASP A 345 -9.60 -1.52 4.76
C ASP A 345 -9.11 -2.74 5.55
N LEU A 346 -9.56 -2.88 6.81
CA LEU A 346 -9.17 -4.01 7.65
C LEU A 346 -9.60 -5.37 7.07
N THR A 347 -10.76 -5.42 6.40
CA THR A 347 -11.24 -6.62 5.72
C THR A 347 -10.33 -6.99 4.55
N LEU A 348 -10.00 -6.02 3.69
CA LEU A 348 -9.08 -6.23 2.58
C LEU A 348 -7.69 -6.63 3.06
N MET A 349 -7.18 -5.97 4.10
CA MET A 349 -5.89 -6.34 4.70
C MET A 349 -5.89 -7.79 5.20
N LYS A 350 -6.94 -8.21 5.90
CA LYS A 350 -7.08 -9.59 6.38
C LYS A 350 -7.17 -10.59 5.23
N GLN A 351 -7.87 -10.23 4.14
CA GLN A 351 -7.96 -11.03 2.92
C GLN A 351 -6.62 -11.22 2.20
N HIS A 352 -5.65 -10.35 2.48
CA HIS A 352 -4.34 -10.35 1.84
C HIS A 352 -3.19 -10.67 2.80
N ASN A 353 -3.49 -11.36 3.91
CA ASN A 353 -2.51 -11.93 4.87
C ASN A 353 -1.72 -10.90 5.71
N PHE A 354 -2.16 -9.66 5.80
CA PHE A 354 -1.57 -8.71 6.74
C PHE A 354 -1.90 -9.08 8.18
N ASN A 355 -0.94 -8.88 9.08
CA ASN A 355 -1.11 -9.04 10.52
C ASN A 355 -0.78 -7.78 11.32
N ALA A 356 -0.29 -6.73 10.66
CA ALA A 356 0.16 -5.51 11.32
C ALA A 356 -0.14 -4.25 10.49
N ILE A 357 -0.32 -3.12 11.17
CA ILE A 357 -0.57 -1.81 10.55
C ILE A 357 0.29 -0.77 11.28
N ARG A 358 0.92 0.15 10.52
CA ARG A 358 1.48 1.38 11.08
C ARG A 358 0.51 2.53 10.77
N SER A 359 0.13 3.26 11.81
CA SER A 359 -0.70 4.46 11.68
C SER A 359 0.13 5.62 11.13
N SER A 360 0.53 5.55 9.88
CA SER A 360 1.37 6.57 9.23
C SER A 360 0.56 7.83 8.91
N HIS A 361 0.96 9.05 9.32
CA HIS A 361 2.04 9.32 10.27
C HIS A 361 1.44 10.11 11.45
N TYR A 362 0.37 9.58 12.02
CA TYR A 362 -0.41 10.21 13.11
C TYR A 362 -1.35 9.20 13.78
N PRO A 363 -1.79 9.45 15.01
CA PRO A 363 -2.77 8.60 15.66
C PRO A 363 -4.10 8.59 14.90
N ASN A 364 -4.63 7.40 14.66
CA ASN A 364 -5.95 7.22 14.02
C ASN A 364 -7.09 7.59 14.98
N ALA A 365 -8.32 7.60 14.46
CA ALA A 365 -9.51 7.75 15.30
C ALA A 365 -9.53 6.65 16.38
N PRO A 366 -9.98 6.96 17.63
CA PRO A 366 -9.84 6.03 18.76
C PRO A 366 -10.45 4.63 18.50
N PHE A 367 -11.58 4.56 17.80
CA PHE A 367 -12.25 3.30 17.49
C PHE A 367 -11.45 2.40 16.53
N PHE A 368 -10.48 2.93 15.78
CA PHE A 368 -9.60 2.13 14.93
C PHE A 368 -8.84 1.08 15.74
N TYR A 369 -8.29 1.48 16.88
CA TYR A 369 -7.51 0.58 17.73
C TYR A 369 -8.39 -0.49 18.39
N GLU A 370 -9.61 -0.13 18.79
CA GLU A 370 -10.59 -1.09 19.30
C GLU A 370 -10.96 -2.14 18.24
N MET A 371 -11.10 -1.71 16.97
CA MET A 371 -11.32 -2.63 15.85
C MET A 371 -10.09 -3.51 15.59
N CYS A 372 -8.87 -2.98 15.72
CA CYS A 372 -7.64 -3.75 15.60
C CYS A 372 -7.49 -4.78 16.74
N ASP A 373 -7.85 -4.42 17.99
CA ASP A 373 -7.92 -5.37 19.11
C ASP A 373 -8.86 -6.55 18.78
N ARG A 374 -10.04 -6.24 18.25
CA ARG A 374 -11.10 -7.20 17.93
C ARG A 374 -10.77 -8.08 16.73
N TYR A 375 -10.15 -7.52 15.70
CA TYR A 375 -9.89 -8.22 14.45
C TYR A 375 -8.50 -8.86 14.36
N GLY A 376 -7.65 -8.64 15.37
CA GLY A 376 -6.34 -9.27 15.46
C GLY A 376 -5.30 -8.66 14.54
N PHE A 377 -5.09 -7.34 14.62
CA PHE A 377 -3.96 -6.66 14.00
C PHE A 377 -3.04 -6.13 15.09
N MET A 378 -1.74 -6.31 14.92
CA MET A 378 -0.75 -5.57 15.69
C MET A 378 -0.63 -4.16 15.11
N VAL A 379 -0.43 -3.17 15.97
CA VAL A 379 -0.35 -1.77 15.55
C VAL A 379 0.95 -1.14 16.04
N ILE A 380 1.62 -0.42 15.14
CA ILE A 380 2.56 0.64 15.49
C ILE A 380 1.75 1.93 15.52
N ASP A 381 1.56 2.48 16.71
CA ASP A 381 0.91 3.78 16.88
C ASP A 381 1.96 4.88 16.82
N GLU A 382 1.74 5.86 15.94
CA GLU A 382 2.72 6.88 15.61
C GLU A 382 2.25 8.27 16.02
N ALA A 383 3.14 8.99 16.68
CA ALA A 383 2.88 10.37 17.10
C ALA A 383 2.73 11.30 15.87
N ASP A 384 1.84 12.27 15.99
CA ASP A 384 1.55 13.27 14.94
C ASP A 384 2.73 14.23 14.78
N ILE A 385 3.86 13.70 14.27
CA ILE A 385 5.11 14.43 14.11
C ILE A 385 5.74 14.05 12.76
N GLU A 386 5.80 15.02 11.86
CA GLU A 386 6.66 14.99 10.69
C GLU A 386 7.19 16.38 10.39
N ALA A 387 8.50 16.50 10.26
CA ALA A 387 9.20 17.74 9.97
C ALA A 387 10.29 17.51 8.91
N HIS A 388 9.85 17.12 7.70
CA HIS A 388 10.75 16.77 6.61
C HIS A 388 11.29 18.01 5.88
N GLY A 389 10.50 19.08 5.79
CA GLY A 389 10.88 20.29 5.04
C GLY A 389 12.23 20.91 5.36
N PRO A 390 12.75 20.89 6.60
CA PRO A 390 14.09 21.40 6.87
C PRO A 390 15.22 20.71 6.11
N PHE A 391 15.02 19.46 5.67
CA PHE A 391 15.94 18.76 4.78
C PHE A 391 16.14 19.50 3.45
N MET A 392 15.10 20.17 2.94
CA MET A 392 15.07 20.87 1.66
C MET A 392 15.54 22.33 1.71
N LEU A 393 15.87 22.84 2.90
CA LEU A 393 16.29 24.24 3.04
C LEU A 393 17.54 24.56 2.21
N TYR A 394 17.56 25.76 1.61
CA TYR A 394 18.68 26.22 0.78
C TYR A 394 20.02 26.18 1.53
N ARG A 395 21.03 25.63 0.88
CA ARG A 395 22.41 25.51 1.35
C ARG A 395 23.38 25.93 0.26
N LYS A 396 24.47 26.60 0.64
CA LYS A 396 25.54 26.91 -0.30
C LYS A 396 26.31 25.67 -0.75
N GLU A 397 26.56 24.76 0.20
CA GLU A 397 27.20 23.48 -0.02
C GLU A 397 26.19 22.38 0.28
N ASP A 398 25.71 21.70 -0.78
CA ASP A 398 24.67 20.69 -0.69
C ASP A 398 25.31 19.29 -0.61
N THR A 399 25.73 18.92 0.60
CA THR A 399 26.25 17.61 0.94
C THR A 399 25.34 16.93 1.96
N ASP A 400 25.33 15.60 2.03
CA ASP A 400 24.51 14.86 3.00
C ASP A 400 24.82 15.27 4.44
N TYR A 401 26.10 15.52 4.77
CA TYR A 401 26.47 16.04 6.07
C TYR A 401 25.74 17.37 6.39
N ASN A 402 25.76 18.32 5.45
CA ASN A 402 25.10 19.61 5.64
C ASN A 402 23.58 19.50 5.62
N ARG A 403 23.02 18.56 4.85
CA ARG A 403 21.59 18.27 4.84
C ARG A 403 21.12 17.75 6.19
N PHE A 404 21.76 16.68 6.69
CA PHE A 404 21.40 16.08 7.98
C PHE A 404 21.64 17.03 9.16
N LYS A 405 22.75 17.77 9.16
CA LYS A 405 23.02 18.77 10.17
C LYS A 405 21.94 19.86 10.20
N ARG A 406 21.55 20.41 9.04
CA ARG A 406 20.52 21.44 8.93
C ARG A 406 19.16 20.92 9.37
N TRP A 407 18.80 19.74 8.93
CA TRP A 407 17.55 19.08 9.29
C TRP A 407 17.43 18.90 10.80
N ASN A 408 18.48 18.39 11.40
CA ASN A 408 18.55 18.14 12.83
C ASN A 408 18.48 19.42 13.68
N GLU A 409 19.29 20.44 13.35
CA GLU A 409 19.41 21.68 14.13
C GLU A 409 18.15 22.55 14.14
N LYS A 410 17.19 22.34 13.23
CA LYS A 410 16.06 23.28 13.06
C LYS A 410 14.86 22.97 13.95
N ILE A 411 14.62 21.69 14.24
CA ILE A 411 13.46 21.28 15.05
C ILE A 411 13.86 20.18 16.04
N ALA A 412 14.44 19.08 15.56
CA ALA A 412 14.71 17.89 16.38
C ALA A 412 15.65 18.17 17.56
N ASP A 413 16.68 19.02 17.35
CA ASP A 413 17.72 19.35 18.34
C ASP A 413 17.64 20.78 18.87
N ASP A 414 16.61 21.53 18.52
CA ASP A 414 16.33 22.86 19.07
C ASP A 414 15.38 22.75 20.28
N PRO A 415 15.86 23.06 21.52
CA PRO A 415 15.05 22.92 22.72
C PRO A 415 13.76 23.73 22.77
N VAL A 416 13.61 24.70 21.89
CA VAL A 416 12.37 25.49 21.77
C VAL A 416 11.17 24.61 21.39
N TRP A 417 11.42 23.51 20.65
CA TRP A 417 10.41 22.56 20.21
C TRP A 417 10.13 21.41 21.19
N GLU A 418 10.88 21.34 22.30
CA GLU A 418 10.74 20.24 23.27
C GLU A 418 9.31 20.04 23.72
N ALA A 419 8.64 21.11 24.13
CA ALA A 419 7.28 21.04 24.63
C ALA A 419 6.32 20.48 23.57
N ALA A 420 6.40 20.95 22.34
CA ALA A 420 5.53 20.53 21.23
C ALA A 420 5.74 19.06 20.86
N ILE A 421 6.99 18.58 20.77
CA ILE A 421 7.33 17.20 20.44
C ILE A 421 6.92 16.24 21.54
N VAL A 422 7.25 16.56 22.78
CA VAL A 422 6.92 15.70 23.93
C VAL A 422 5.41 15.65 24.19
N ASP A 423 4.69 16.76 23.97
CA ASP A 423 3.24 16.82 24.12
C ASP A 423 2.53 15.86 23.14
N ARG A 424 2.87 15.89 21.85
CA ARG A 424 2.32 15.02 20.82
C ARG A 424 2.46 13.55 21.16
N VAL A 425 3.63 13.15 21.62
CA VAL A 425 3.90 11.77 22.06
C VAL A 425 3.08 11.42 23.30
N LYS A 426 2.97 12.34 24.27
CA LYS A 426 2.17 12.13 25.49
C LYS A 426 0.68 11.98 25.18
N LEU A 427 0.13 12.86 24.36
CA LEU A 427 -1.27 12.81 23.96
C LEU A 427 -1.63 11.46 23.34
N MET A 428 -0.80 10.94 22.41
CA MET A 428 -0.95 9.62 21.80
C MET A 428 -0.94 8.51 22.86
N VAL A 429 0.13 8.42 23.63
CA VAL A 429 0.34 7.32 24.59
C VAL A 429 -0.74 7.34 25.68
N GLU A 430 -1.11 8.51 26.20
CA GLU A 430 -2.14 8.64 27.24
C GLU A 430 -3.53 8.26 26.74
N ARG A 431 -3.88 8.62 25.50
CA ARG A 431 -5.17 8.29 24.91
C ARG A 431 -5.29 6.78 24.66
N ASP A 432 -4.24 6.17 24.12
CA ASP A 432 -4.31 4.81 23.56
C ASP A 432 -3.68 3.73 24.46
N LYS A 433 -3.21 4.10 25.65
CA LYS A 433 -2.51 3.22 26.61
C LYS A 433 -3.22 1.91 26.94
N ASN A 434 -4.55 1.84 26.82
CA ASN A 434 -5.35 0.64 27.10
C ASN A 434 -5.67 -0.19 25.84
N ARG A 435 -5.12 0.17 24.66
CA ARG A 435 -5.32 -0.62 23.42
C ARG A 435 -4.23 -1.67 23.30
N PHE A 436 -4.62 -2.92 23.31
CA PHE A 436 -3.70 -4.07 23.39
C PHE A 436 -3.11 -4.43 22.02
N CYS A 437 -3.77 -4.09 20.92
CA CYS A 437 -3.23 -4.22 19.58
C CYS A 437 -1.95 -3.41 19.37
N ILE A 438 -1.79 -2.29 20.10
CA ILE A 438 -0.58 -1.48 20.04
C ILE A 438 0.56 -2.23 20.71
N VAL A 439 1.49 -2.69 19.91
CA VAL A 439 2.69 -3.43 20.35
C VAL A 439 3.93 -2.53 20.36
N MET A 440 3.83 -1.36 19.71
CA MET A 440 4.95 -0.46 19.51
C MET A 440 4.49 0.99 19.48
N TRP A 441 5.24 1.87 20.16
CA TRP A 441 5.13 3.31 20.08
C TRP A 441 6.17 3.88 19.13
N SER A 442 5.74 4.67 18.15
CA SER A 442 6.62 5.39 17.23
C SER A 442 6.62 6.88 17.56
N MET A 443 7.82 7.46 17.63
CA MET A 443 7.98 8.87 18.01
C MET A 443 7.61 9.86 16.90
N GLY A 444 7.31 9.38 15.71
CA GLY A 444 6.96 10.17 14.54
C GLY A 444 7.67 9.69 13.29
N ASN A 445 7.59 10.48 12.24
CA ASN A 445 8.16 10.22 10.92
C ASN A 445 9.16 11.34 10.55
N GLU A 446 10.14 11.03 9.74
CA GLU A 446 11.04 11.89 8.95
C GLU A 446 11.32 13.29 9.52
N SER A 447 11.79 13.35 10.77
CA SER A 447 12.04 14.62 11.50
C SER A 447 13.45 14.75 12.05
N ALA A 448 14.41 13.94 11.55
CA ALA A 448 15.76 13.81 12.09
C ALA A 448 15.77 13.40 13.58
N TYR A 449 16.92 13.39 14.25
CA TYR A 449 17.02 12.96 15.65
C TYR A 449 17.78 13.99 16.49
N GLY A 450 17.24 14.33 17.65
CA GLY A 450 17.83 15.31 18.53
C GLY A 450 17.35 15.20 19.98
N CYS A 451 17.78 16.13 20.80
CA CYS A 451 17.50 16.15 22.24
C CYS A 451 15.99 16.08 22.59
N ASN A 452 15.11 16.59 21.72
CA ASN A 452 13.66 16.57 21.95
C ASN A 452 13.10 15.15 21.84
N PHE A 453 13.58 14.36 20.86
CA PHE A 453 13.19 12.95 20.72
C PHE A 453 13.80 12.07 21.82
N GLU A 454 15.02 12.37 22.31
CA GLU A 454 15.57 11.69 23.48
C GLU A 454 14.67 11.83 24.72
N LYS A 455 14.12 13.02 24.93
CA LYS A 455 13.20 13.30 26.06
C LYS A 455 11.84 12.61 25.86
N ALA A 456 11.28 12.64 24.65
CA ALA A 456 10.04 11.95 24.33
C ALA A 456 10.17 10.44 24.55
N LEU A 457 11.26 9.82 24.07
CA LEU A 457 11.58 8.41 24.30
C LEU A 457 11.74 8.07 25.77
N ALA A 458 12.48 8.90 26.53
CA ALA A 458 12.69 8.70 27.96
C ALA A 458 11.36 8.76 28.73
N TRP A 459 10.48 9.71 28.38
CA TRP A 459 9.16 9.79 28.98
C TRP A 459 8.32 8.55 28.62
N THR A 460 8.28 8.14 27.35
CA THR A 460 7.49 6.99 26.90
C THR A 460 7.92 5.71 27.61
N LYS A 461 9.23 5.44 27.70
CA LYS A 461 9.76 4.26 28.41
C LYS A 461 9.51 4.33 29.92
N GLY A 462 9.53 5.52 30.51
CA GLY A 462 9.19 5.70 31.92
C GLY A 462 7.71 5.47 32.20
N PHE A 463 6.85 5.85 31.25
CA PHE A 463 5.42 5.66 31.36
C PHE A 463 5.00 4.23 30.99
N ASP A 464 5.44 3.72 29.86
CA ASP A 464 5.10 2.39 29.36
C ASP A 464 6.37 1.58 28.99
N PRO A 465 6.97 0.89 29.96
CA PRO A 465 8.17 0.10 29.74
C PRO A 465 7.93 -1.21 29.00
N GLU A 466 6.66 -1.64 28.83
CA GLU A 466 6.34 -2.94 28.28
C GLU A 466 6.31 -2.93 26.75
N ARG A 467 5.79 -1.84 26.14
CA ARG A 467 5.73 -1.74 24.68
C ARG A 467 7.07 -1.35 24.10
N ILE A 468 7.30 -1.80 22.88
CA ILE A 468 8.48 -1.49 22.08
C ILE A 468 8.45 -0.03 21.67
N THR A 469 9.62 0.62 21.60
CA THR A 469 9.77 1.97 21.07
C THR A 469 10.63 1.97 19.83
N GLN A 470 10.22 2.72 18.84
CA GLN A 470 10.95 2.91 17.59
C GLN A 470 10.90 4.36 17.10
N TYR A 471 11.87 4.74 16.28
CA TYR A 471 11.91 5.96 15.52
C TYR A 471 12.94 5.82 14.38
N GLU A 472 12.47 5.80 13.12
CA GLU A 472 13.31 5.50 11.96
C GLU A 472 14.33 6.61 11.68
N SER A 473 13.94 7.88 11.91
CA SER A 473 14.79 9.04 11.66
C SER A 473 15.97 9.16 12.64
N ALA A 474 16.10 8.28 13.62
CA ALA A 474 17.26 8.24 14.52
C ALA A 474 18.62 8.07 13.82
N ARG A 475 18.60 7.62 12.54
CA ARG A 475 19.81 7.58 11.70
C ARG A 475 20.24 8.96 11.17
N TYR A 476 19.31 9.90 11.02
CA TYR A 476 19.54 11.24 10.47
C TYR A 476 19.82 12.21 11.61
N ARG A 477 21.08 12.49 11.84
CA ARG A 477 21.55 13.25 12.99
C ARG A 477 22.69 14.20 12.64
N ASN A 478 22.92 15.14 13.53
CA ASN A 478 24.14 15.94 13.48
C ASN A 478 25.32 15.08 13.96
N TYR A 479 26.24 14.74 13.06
CA TYR A 479 27.42 13.90 13.39
C TYR A 479 28.42 14.56 14.33
N ASP A 480 28.28 15.86 14.61
CA ASP A 480 29.11 16.57 15.58
C ASP A 480 28.63 16.42 17.04
N VAL A 481 27.42 15.81 17.22
CA VAL A 481 26.77 15.63 18.53
C VAL A 481 26.64 14.14 18.85
N THR A 482 26.77 13.81 20.14
CA THR A 482 26.51 12.44 20.63
C THR A 482 25.13 12.37 21.24
N TYR A 483 24.33 11.44 20.76
CA TYR A 483 22.96 11.22 21.20
C TYR A 483 22.80 9.91 21.96
N ASP A 484 21.75 9.85 22.78
CA ASP A 484 21.37 8.63 23.51
C ASP A 484 20.30 7.83 22.71
N TYR A 485 20.62 6.59 22.39
CA TYR A 485 19.73 5.63 21.71
C TYR A 485 19.25 4.52 22.66
N GLY A 486 19.48 4.66 23.96
CA GLY A 486 19.17 3.62 24.95
C GLY A 486 17.68 3.28 25.04
N ASN A 487 16.84 4.28 24.80
CA ASN A 487 15.39 4.12 24.83
C ASN A 487 14.74 3.73 23.48
N LEU A 488 15.53 3.50 22.44
CA LEU A 488 15.08 2.87 21.19
C LEU A 488 15.32 1.37 21.28
N ASP A 489 14.28 0.57 21.08
CA ASP A 489 14.38 -0.88 21.15
C ASP A 489 14.80 -1.51 19.82
N LEU A 490 14.53 -0.83 18.70
CA LEU A 490 14.74 -1.31 17.34
C LEU A 490 15.72 -0.44 16.55
N TYR A 491 16.27 -1.02 15.50
CA TYR A 491 16.91 -0.32 14.40
C TYR A 491 15.95 -0.33 13.21
N SER A 492 15.36 0.81 12.94
CA SER A 492 14.34 0.96 11.89
C SER A 492 14.92 1.64 10.66
N ARG A 493 14.46 1.21 9.49
CA ARG A 493 14.90 1.75 8.20
C ARG A 493 13.73 1.88 7.23
N MET A 494 13.83 2.89 6.35
CA MET A 494 13.02 3.04 5.16
C MET A 494 13.82 2.64 3.94
N TYR A 495 13.24 1.85 3.07
CA TYR A 495 13.73 1.49 1.74
C TYR A 495 15.22 1.09 1.65
N PRO A 496 15.78 0.33 2.59
CA PRO A 496 17.17 -0.11 2.46
C PRO A 496 17.29 -1.15 1.35
N ALA A 497 18.36 -1.08 0.55
CA ALA A 497 18.73 -2.19 -0.30
C ALA A 497 19.04 -3.45 0.54
N LEU A 498 18.84 -4.65 -0.04
CA LEU A 498 19.11 -5.92 0.66
C LEU A 498 20.56 -5.99 1.17
N THR A 499 21.51 -5.47 0.41
CA THR A 499 22.92 -5.38 0.80
C THR A 499 23.17 -4.47 2.01
N GLU A 500 22.38 -3.41 2.18
CA GLU A 500 22.49 -2.54 3.37
C GLU A 500 21.95 -3.24 4.63
N ILE A 501 20.93 -4.10 4.45
CA ILE A 501 20.40 -4.94 5.54
C ILE A 501 21.46 -5.95 5.97
N GLU A 502 22.05 -6.67 5.01
CA GLU A 502 23.15 -7.62 5.25
C GLU A 502 24.31 -6.94 5.98
N GLU A 503 24.71 -5.77 5.53
CA GLU A 503 25.79 -4.98 6.15
C GLU A 503 25.50 -4.65 7.62
N TYR A 504 24.27 -4.25 7.96
CA TYR A 504 23.88 -4.00 9.34
C TYR A 504 23.92 -5.28 10.19
N LEU A 505 23.35 -6.36 9.68
CA LEU A 505 23.28 -7.64 10.40
C LEU A 505 24.67 -8.23 10.68
N GLU A 506 25.62 -8.05 9.75
CA GLU A 506 26.98 -8.50 9.88
C GLU A 506 27.84 -7.61 10.81
N LYS A 507 27.73 -6.30 10.68
CA LYS A 507 28.63 -5.34 11.34
C LYS A 507 28.16 -4.90 12.72
N ASP A 508 26.86 -4.73 12.91
CA ASP A 508 26.27 -4.25 14.14
C ASP A 508 25.28 -5.30 14.71
N GLY A 509 24.12 -5.44 14.14
CA GLY A 509 23.07 -6.38 14.56
C GLY A 509 22.73 -6.31 16.05
N SER A 510 22.96 -5.16 16.70
CA SER A 510 22.78 -4.98 18.16
C SER A 510 21.32 -4.92 18.57
N LYS A 511 20.44 -4.52 17.64
CA LYS A 511 18.99 -4.41 17.83
C LYS A 511 18.26 -5.18 16.74
N PRO A 512 16.99 -5.60 16.96
CA PRO A 512 16.16 -6.12 15.88
C PRO A 512 16.02 -5.10 14.75
N PHE A 513 16.01 -5.58 13.50
CA PHE A 513 15.88 -4.74 12.32
C PHE A 513 14.41 -4.67 11.86
N LEU A 514 13.87 -3.48 11.72
CA LEU A 514 12.53 -3.23 11.23
C LEU A 514 12.58 -2.47 9.90
N LEU A 515 11.90 -3.01 8.88
CA LEU A 515 11.56 -2.28 7.67
C LEU A 515 10.28 -1.47 7.94
N VAL A 516 10.43 -0.25 8.43
CA VAL A 516 9.25 0.57 8.75
C VAL A 516 8.51 1.01 7.49
N GLU A 517 9.27 1.13 6.39
CA GLU A 517 8.77 1.29 5.03
C GLU A 517 9.64 0.53 4.04
N TYR A 518 9.01 -0.21 3.11
CA TYR A 518 9.71 -0.92 2.05
C TYR A 518 8.76 -1.20 0.88
N CYS A 519 9.30 -1.60 -0.27
CA CYS A 519 8.55 -1.97 -1.46
C CYS A 519 7.51 -0.90 -1.84
N HIS A 520 7.99 0.31 -2.12
CA HIS A 520 7.15 1.45 -2.54
C HIS A 520 6.25 1.07 -3.70
N SER A 521 4.91 1.13 -3.48
CA SER A 521 3.92 0.46 -4.34
C SER A 521 3.37 1.36 -5.47
N MET A 522 4.15 2.36 -5.88
CA MET A 522 3.74 3.35 -6.87
C MET A 522 3.49 2.72 -8.25
N GLY A 523 2.29 2.91 -8.78
CA GLY A 523 1.88 2.46 -10.11
C GLY A 523 2.03 0.95 -10.32
N ASN A 524 2.67 0.55 -11.42
CA ASN A 524 3.01 -0.85 -11.70
C ASN A 524 4.19 -1.28 -10.83
N GLY A 525 3.88 -1.81 -9.66
CA GLY A 525 4.86 -2.26 -8.66
C GLY A 525 4.18 -2.89 -7.45
N PRO A 526 5.00 -3.25 -6.44
CA PRO A 526 6.43 -3.47 -6.52
C PRO A 526 6.80 -4.86 -7.08
N GLY A 527 8.04 -5.01 -7.56
CA GLY A 527 8.55 -6.25 -8.14
C GLY A 527 9.40 -7.09 -7.17
N ASP A 528 9.78 -6.58 -6.02
CA ASP A 528 10.81 -7.15 -5.14
C ASP A 528 10.27 -7.72 -3.81
N PHE A 529 8.96 -7.93 -3.67
CA PHE A 529 8.37 -8.53 -2.47
C PHE A 529 8.96 -9.87 -2.09
N GLU A 530 9.20 -10.74 -3.07
CA GLU A 530 9.72 -12.08 -2.82
C GLU A 530 11.13 -12.02 -2.22
N ASP A 531 11.99 -11.14 -2.71
CA ASP A 531 13.38 -11.03 -2.28
C ASP A 531 13.46 -10.52 -0.84
N TYR A 532 12.69 -9.49 -0.50
CA TYR A 532 12.56 -9.05 0.90
C TYR A 532 11.93 -10.12 1.80
N PHE A 533 10.91 -10.83 1.32
CA PHE A 533 10.32 -11.93 2.08
C PHE A 533 11.36 -13.01 2.41
N GLN A 534 12.16 -13.44 1.45
CA GLN A 534 13.19 -14.45 1.66
C GLN A 534 14.20 -13.99 2.71
N MET A 535 14.67 -12.73 2.64
CA MET A 535 15.59 -12.17 3.62
C MET A 535 14.96 -12.09 5.02
N ILE A 536 13.73 -11.58 5.13
CA ILE A 536 13.00 -11.49 6.41
C ILE A 536 12.86 -12.85 7.06
N GLN A 537 12.58 -13.91 6.28
CA GLN A 537 12.40 -15.25 6.81
C GLN A 537 13.72 -15.94 7.15
N ALA A 538 14.79 -15.67 6.40
CA ALA A 538 16.10 -16.23 6.64
C ALA A 538 16.77 -15.68 7.92
N GLU A 539 16.46 -14.43 8.27
CA GLU A 539 17.14 -13.69 9.34
C GLU A 539 16.22 -13.47 10.55
N ASP A 540 16.53 -14.15 11.65
CA ASP A 540 15.73 -14.05 12.89
C ASP A 540 15.63 -12.63 13.44
N LYS A 541 16.70 -11.84 13.31
CA LYS A 541 16.76 -10.45 13.76
C LYS A 541 15.94 -9.47 12.91
N MET A 542 15.51 -9.86 11.71
CA MET A 542 14.58 -9.10 10.92
C MET A 542 13.17 -9.28 11.49
N CYS A 543 12.55 -8.20 11.99
CA CYS A 543 11.22 -8.27 12.59
C CYS A 543 10.09 -8.39 11.56
N GLY A 544 10.38 -8.16 10.28
CA GLY A 544 9.40 -8.00 9.23
C GLY A 544 9.38 -6.57 8.71
N GLY A 545 8.28 -6.17 8.07
CA GLY A 545 8.19 -4.83 7.48
C GLY A 545 6.76 -4.37 7.22
N PHE A 546 6.67 -3.08 6.88
CA PHE A 546 5.44 -2.38 6.54
C PHE A 546 5.57 -1.81 5.13
N VAL A 547 4.75 -2.32 4.22
CA VAL A 547 4.74 -1.85 2.82
C VAL A 547 4.30 -0.40 2.77
N TRP A 548 4.95 0.42 1.99
CA TRP A 548 4.49 1.75 1.64
C TRP A 548 3.78 1.71 0.29
N GLU A 549 2.47 2.01 0.20
CA GLU A 549 1.52 2.09 1.30
C GLU A 549 0.18 1.41 0.94
N TRP A 550 -0.87 1.66 1.74
CA TRP A 550 -2.15 0.99 1.58
C TRP A 550 -2.93 1.48 0.36
N CYS A 551 -3.07 2.79 0.19
CA CYS A 551 -4.04 3.37 -0.74
C CYS A 551 -3.48 4.54 -1.54
N ASP A 552 -3.70 4.55 -2.84
CA ASP A 552 -3.49 5.73 -3.68
C ASP A 552 -4.26 6.94 -3.15
N HIS A 553 -3.63 8.09 -3.05
CA HIS A 553 -4.27 9.34 -2.65
C HIS A 553 -4.67 10.16 -3.87
N ALA A 554 -5.96 10.31 -4.11
CA ALA A 554 -6.49 11.16 -5.17
C ALA A 554 -7.86 11.71 -4.80
N ILE A 555 -8.23 12.80 -5.45
CA ILE A 555 -9.54 13.44 -5.30
C ILE A 555 -10.41 13.12 -6.51
N ALA A 556 -11.63 12.65 -6.27
CA ALA A 556 -12.57 12.34 -7.32
C ALA A 556 -13.31 13.60 -7.80
N HIS A 557 -13.09 14.01 -9.05
CA HIS A 557 -13.75 15.16 -9.70
C HIS A 557 -14.89 14.75 -10.65
N GLY A 558 -15.54 13.62 -10.38
CA GLY A 558 -16.64 13.11 -11.19
C GLY A 558 -16.20 12.08 -12.21
N VAL A 559 -16.88 12.01 -13.36
CA VAL A 559 -16.72 10.96 -14.37
C VAL A 559 -16.48 11.59 -15.73
N ALA A 560 -15.47 11.10 -16.46
CA ALA A 560 -15.13 11.51 -17.81
C ALA A 560 -16.12 10.96 -18.86
N GLU A 561 -16.05 11.43 -20.11
CA GLU A 561 -16.90 10.96 -21.21
C GLU A 561 -16.78 9.45 -21.48
N ASN A 562 -15.62 8.87 -21.23
CA ASN A 562 -15.37 7.42 -21.35
C ASN A 562 -15.79 6.60 -20.11
N CYS A 563 -16.57 7.19 -19.20
CA CYS A 563 -17.08 6.58 -17.97
C CYS A 563 -16.01 6.23 -16.93
N LYS A 564 -14.77 6.69 -17.07
CA LYS A 564 -13.76 6.55 -16.03
C LYS A 564 -13.89 7.66 -14.98
N THR A 565 -13.63 7.34 -13.73
CA THR A 565 -13.55 8.35 -12.67
C THR A 565 -12.37 9.28 -12.93
N ILE A 566 -12.59 10.58 -12.81
CA ILE A 566 -11.52 11.59 -12.87
C ILE A 566 -10.88 11.64 -11.49
N TYR A 567 -9.73 10.98 -11.33
CA TYR A 567 -8.90 11.08 -10.15
C TYR A 567 -7.84 12.15 -10.38
N ALA A 568 -7.82 13.16 -9.50
CA ALA A 568 -6.86 14.24 -9.52
C ALA A 568 -5.82 14.03 -8.42
N TYR A 569 -4.54 14.19 -8.77
CA TYR A 569 -3.40 14.09 -7.86
C TYR A 569 -2.65 15.44 -7.80
N GLY A 570 -1.44 15.47 -7.25
CA GLY A 570 -0.68 16.71 -7.09
C GLY A 570 -0.43 17.47 -8.40
N GLY A 571 -0.74 18.77 -8.42
CA GLY A 571 -0.64 19.65 -9.58
C GLY A 571 -1.94 19.84 -10.37
N ASP A 572 -2.92 18.97 -10.17
CA ASP A 572 -4.19 19.02 -10.92
C ASP A 572 -5.16 20.10 -10.39
N HIS A 573 -4.89 20.64 -9.23
CA HIS A 573 -5.74 21.62 -8.55
C HIS A 573 -5.30 23.06 -8.77
N GLY A 574 -4.23 23.27 -9.56
CA GLY A 574 -3.65 24.57 -9.86
C GLY A 574 -2.66 25.08 -8.82
N GLU A 575 -2.28 24.25 -7.88
CA GLU A 575 -1.23 24.56 -6.91
C GLU A 575 0.14 24.66 -7.60
N VAL A 576 0.95 25.61 -7.17
CA VAL A 576 2.26 25.91 -7.79
C VAL A 576 3.35 24.97 -7.28
N ILE A 577 3.27 24.58 -6.01
CA ILE A 577 4.22 23.66 -5.37
C ILE A 577 3.50 22.33 -5.18
N HIS A 578 4.00 21.28 -5.85
CA HIS A 578 3.42 19.96 -5.77
C HIS A 578 4.45 18.88 -6.14
N ASP A 579 4.20 17.64 -5.79
CA ASP A 579 5.02 16.48 -6.11
C ASP A 579 4.33 15.49 -7.07
N SER A 580 3.39 16.01 -7.90
CA SER A 580 2.71 15.26 -8.97
C SER A 580 2.00 14.02 -8.45
N ASN A 581 2.12 12.89 -9.17
CA ASN A 581 1.50 11.62 -8.82
C ASN A 581 2.30 10.82 -7.78
N PHE A 582 3.20 11.43 -7.01
CA PHE A 582 3.98 10.69 -6.01
C PHE A 582 3.10 10.09 -4.91
N CYS A 583 1.90 10.65 -4.69
CA CYS A 583 0.85 10.14 -3.80
C CYS A 583 0.02 8.96 -4.38
N MET A 584 0.38 8.46 -5.58
CA MET A 584 -0.29 7.32 -6.22
C MET A 584 0.54 6.06 -6.00
N ASP A 585 0.75 5.70 -4.75
CA ASP A 585 1.72 4.71 -4.28
C ASP A 585 1.08 3.60 -3.41
N GLY A 586 -0.22 3.42 -3.57
CA GLY A 586 -1.01 2.46 -2.83
C GLY A 586 -1.03 1.04 -3.41
N LEU A 587 -1.30 0.06 -2.54
CA LEU A 587 -1.64 -1.31 -2.92
C LEU A 587 -3.10 -1.46 -3.38
N VAL A 588 -3.91 -0.44 -3.16
CA VAL A 588 -5.27 -0.32 -3.68
C VAL A 588 -5.46 1.05 -4.33
N TYR A 589 -6.34 1.11 -5.32
CA TYR A 589 -6.81 2.35 -5.92
C TYR A 589 -7.54 3.23 -4.89
N PRO A 590 -7.76 4.53 -5.17
CA PRO A 590 -8.45 5.41 -4.23
C PRO A 590 -9.82 4.88 -3.78
N ASP A 591 -10.53 4.16 -4.64
CA ASP A 591 -11.84 3.53 -4.40
C ASP A 591 -11.77 2.12 -3.81
N ARG A 592 -10.60 1.67 -3.37
CA ARG A 592 -10.33 0.33 -2.79
C ARG A 592 -10.38 -0.83 -3.79
N ARG A 593 -10.48 -0.60 -5.10
CA ARG A 593 -10.14 -1.64 -6.07
C ARG A 593 -8.70 -2.10 -5.85
N ILE A 594 -8.46 -3.37 -6.08
CA ILE A 594 -7.17 -4.01 -5.77
C ILE A 594 -6.18 -3.75 -6.91
N HIS A 595 -4.97 -3.27 -6.61
CA HIS A 595 -3.85 -3.30 -7.55
C HIS A 595 -3.27 -4.72 -7.69
N THR A 596 -2.60 -4.98 -8.79
CA THR A 596 -1.91 -6.27 -8.99
C THR A 596 -0.80 -6.49 -7.96
N GLY A 597 -0.19 -5.41 -7.44
CA GLY A 597 0.78 -5.45 -6.33
C GLY A 597 0.20 -6.05 -5.05
N LEU A 598 -1.06 -5.80 -4.72
CA LEU A 598 -1.71 -6.41 -3.55
C LEU A 598 -1.91 -7.92 -3.71
N LEU A 599 -2.24 -8.37 -4.93
CA LEU A 599 -2.34 -9.79 -5.23
C LEU A 599 -0.98 -10.50 -5.15
N GLU A 600 0.07 -9.82 -5.59
CA GLU A 600 1.47 -10.27 -5.46
C GLU A 600 1.83 -10.43 -3.98
N TYR A 601 1.59 -9.41 -3.15
CA TYR A 601 1.80 -9.45 -1.70
C TYR A 601 1.06 -10.64 -1.07
N LYS A 602 -0.23 -10.80 -1.37
CA LYS A 602 -1.05 -11.90 -0.83
C LYS A 602 -0.39 -13.26 -1.01
N ASN A 603 0.12 -13.53 -2.20
CA ASN A 603 0.70 -14.83 -2.50
C ASN A 603 2.13 -14.96 -1.99
N VAL A 604 2.89 -13.87 -1.91
CA VAL A 604 4.20 -13.86 -1.25
C VAL A 604 4.03 -14.18 0.24
N TYR A 605 3.06 -13.58 0.93
CA TYR A 605 2.83 -13.74 2.37
C TYR A 605 1.75 -14.78 2.73
N ARG A 606 1.54 -15.79 1.85
CA ARG A 606 0.65 -16.92 2.16
C ARG A 606 1.09 -17.70 3.39
N PRO A 607 0.17 -18.34 4.13
CA PRO A 607 0.45 -18.94 5.45
C PRO A 607 1.37 -20.17 5.41
N ALA A 608 1.50 -20.82 4.26
CA ALA A 608 2.41 -21.92 4.08
C ALA A 608 3.01 -21.92 2.68
N ARG A 609 4.18 -22.52 2.52
CA ARG A 609 4.85 -22.70 1.24
C ARG A 609 5.42 -24.10 1.08
N VAL A 610 5.48 -24.55 -0.16
CA VAL A 610 6.21 -25.77 -0.52
C VAL A 610 7.71 -25.52 -0.43
N VAL A 611 8.39 -26.35 0.35
CA VAL A 611 9.85 -26.41 0.41
C VAL A 611 10.39 -27.32 -0.68
N SER A 612 9.78 -28.51 -0.83
CA SER A 612 10.15 -29.46 -1.87
C SER A 612 9.02 -30.45 -2.16
N TYR A 613 9.02 -30.96 -3.38
CA TYR A 613 8.18 -32.08 -3.78
C TYR A 613 8.99 -33.09 -4.61
N ASP A 614 9.05 -34.34 -4.15
CA ASP A 614 9.64 -35.46 -4.92
C ASP A 614 8.53 -36.27 -5.58
N ALA A 615 8.39 -36.11 -6.88
CA ALA A 615 7.37 -36.81 -7.66
C ALA A 615 7.52 -38.34 -7.62
N ALA A 616 8.73 -38.91 -7.41
CA ALA A 616 8.97 -40.34 -7.40
C ALA A 616 8.51 -41.00 -6.11
N SER A 617 8.80 -40.42 -4.96
CA SER A 617 8.35 -40.92 -3.65
C SER A 617 6.95 -40.41 -3.30
N GLY A 618 6.58 -39.26 -3.82
CA GLY A 618 5.40 -38.48 -3.46
C GLY A 618 5.60 -37.70 -2.18
N GLU A 619 6.83 -37.51 -1.70
CA GLU A 619 7.11 -36.69 -0.53
C GLU A 619 6.93 -35.23 -0.83
N LEU A 620 6.10 -34.56 -0.03
CA LEU A 620 5.84 -33.11 -0.09
C LEU A 620 6.22 -32.50 1.25
N VAL A 621 7.17 -31.59 1.25
CA VAL A 621 7.60 -30.83 2.43
C VAL A 621 7.02 -29.42 2.35
N LEU A 622 6.38 -29.00 3.43
CA LEU A 622 5.77 -27.67 3.59
C LEU A 622 6.41 -26.95 4.77
N HIS A 623 6.55 -25.64 4.66
CA HIS A 623 6.87 -24.76 5.78
C HIS A 623 5.63 -23.99 6.23
N ASN A 624 5.42 -23.89 7.56
CA ASN A 624 4.34 -23.11 8.16
C ASN A 624 4.86 -21.71 8.54
N TYR A 625 4.36 -20.66 7.90
CA TYR A 625 4.70 -19.25 8.18
C TYR A 625 3.73 -18.57 9.15
N MET A 626 2.80 -19.32 9.77
CA MET A 626 1.99 -18.78 10.86
C MET A 626 2.84 -18.60 12.11
N ASP A 627 2.43 -17.65 12.96
CA ASP A 627 3.17 -17.33 14.18
C ASP A 627 2.66 -18.15 15.39
N PHE A 628 1.40 -18.59 15.38
CA PHE A 628 0.74 -19.23 16.53
C PHE A 628 0.03 -20.54 16.21
N ASP A 629 -0.69 -20.62 15.11
CA ASP A 629 -1.53 -21.78 14.79
C ASP A 629 -0.73 -22.90 14.11
N ASP A 630 -0.97 -24.15 14.51
CA ASP A 630 -0.55 -25.32 13.73
C ASP A 630 -1.29 -25.27 12.37
N LEU A 631 -0.57 -25.52 11.29
CA LEU A 631 -1.11 -25.41 9.93
C LEU A 631 -2.39 -26.24 9.73
N LYS A 632 -2.48 -27.43 10.37
CA LYS A 632 -3.69 -28.29 10.32
C LYS A 632 -4.93 -27.61 10.90
N ASP A 633 -4.77 -26.69 11.86
CA ASP A 633 -5.87 -26.02 12.55
C ASP A 633 -6.30 -24.72 11.83
N TYR A 634 -5.42 -24.17 11.00
CA TYR A 634 -5.63 -22.93 10.26
C TYR A 634 -6.05 -23.16 8.81
N ALA A 635 -5.36 -24.02 8.06
CA ALA A 635 -5.55 -24.20 6.63
C ALA A 635 -5.99 -25.61 6.22
N GLU A 636 -6.90 -25.66 5.27
CA GLU A 636 -7.20 -26.84 4.46
C GLU A 636 -6.42 -26.74 3.14
N ILE A 637 -5.65 -27.76 2.77
CA ILE A 637 -4.85 -27.77 1.56
C ILE A 637 -5.52 -28.64 0.49
N THR A 638 -5.87 -28.04 -0.63
CA THR A 638 -6.38 -28.73 -1.82
C THR A 638 -5.38 -28.61 -2.96
N TYR A 639 -5.41 -29.57 -3.88
CA TYR A 639 -4.51 -29.52 -5.04
C TYR A 639 -5.22 -29.71 -6.36
N GLU A 640 -4.60 -29.18 -7.42
CA GLU A 640 -4.92 -29.43 -8.82
C GLU A 640 -3.64 -29.84 -9.55
N LEU A 641 -3.73 -30.91 -10.34
CA LEU A 641 -2.70 -31.29 -11.30
C LEU A 641 -3.19 -30.93 -12.70
N SER A 642 -2.43 -30.14 -13.42
CA SER A 642 -2.76 -29.72 -14.78
C SER A 642 -1.71 -30.20 -15.77
N GLN A 643 -2.14 -30.48 -17.00
CA GLN A 643 -1.29 -30.78 -18.15
C GLN A 643 -1.65 -29.85 -19.29
N ASP A 644 -0.68 -29.10 -19.79
CA ASP A 644 -0.88 -28.07 -20.83
C ASP A 644 -2.07 -27.11 -20.51
N GLY A 645 -2.24 -26.76 -19.21
CA GLY A 645 -3.30 -25.88 -18.72
C GLY A 645 -4.67 -26.55 -18.48
N LEU A 646 -4.81 -27.83 -18.80
CA LEU A 646 -6.05 -28.58 -18.52
C LEU A 646 -5.91 -29.34 -17.22
N VAL A 647 -6.83 -29.15 -16.30
CA VAL A 647 -6.83 -29.87 -15.03
C VAL A 647 -7.16 -31.34 -15.26
N ILE A 648 -6.22 -32.24 -14.91
CA ILE A 648 -6.30 -33.69 -15.08
C ILE A 648 -6.52 -34.43 -13.75
N GLY A 649 -6.30 -33.76 -12.60
CA GLY A 649 -6.50 -34.33 -11.28
C GLY A 649 -6.75 -33.28 -10.22
N LYS A 650 -7.60 -33.59 -9.24
CA LYS A 650 -7.88 -32.73 -8.09
C LYS A 650 -8.00 -33.56 -6.83
N GLY A 651 -7.68 -32.98 -5.69
CA GLY A 651 -7.86 -33.61 -4.42
C GLY A 651 -7.61 -32.71 -3.23
N LYS A 652 -7.58 -33.33 -2.07
CA LYS A 652 -7.27 -32.69 -0.79
C LYS A 652 -6.15 -33.46 -0.13
N LEU A 653 -5.20 -32.76 0.48
CA LEU A 653 -4.17 -33.36 1.31
C LEU A 653 -4.79 -33.86 2.62
N SER A 654 -4.22 -34.94 3.15
CA SER A 654 -4.46 -35.33 4.54
C SER A 654 -4.00 -34.22 5.47
N GLU A 655 -4.66 -34.08 6.61
CA GLU A 655 -4.24 -33.08 7.61
C GLU A 655 -2.80 -33.33 8.04
N VAL A 656 -1.97 -32.31 7.97
CA VAL A 656 -0.57 -32.35 8.35
C VAL A 656 -0.35 -31.37 9.49
N SER A 657 0.09 -31.89 10.63
CA SER A 657 0.48 -31.06 11.78
C SER A 657 1.87 -30.48 11.49
N ILE A 658 1.93 -29.18 11.33
CA ILE A 658 3.18 -28.41 11.16
C ILE A 658 3.09 -27.22 12.10
N LEU A 659 3.93 -27.21 13.11
CA LEU A 659 3.99 -26.13 14.09
C LEU A 659 4.47 -24.82 13.45
N PRO A 660 4.18 -23.66 14.07
CA PRO A 660 4.68 -22.37 13.60
C PRO A 660 6.18 -22.37 13.33
N HIS A 661 6.57 -21.76 12.22
CA HIS A 661 7.97 -21.63 11.78
C HIS A 661 8.73 -22.94 11.61
N CYS A 662 8.02 -24.04 11.34
CA CYS A 662 8.61 -25.37 11.17
C CYS A 662 8.28 -25.95 9.80
N ASP A 663 9.14 -26.88 9.38
CA ASP A 663 8.89 -27.76 8.25
C ASP A 663 8.12 -29.01 8.69
N GLY A 664 7.31 -29.53 7.79
CA GLY A 664 6.65 -30.82 7.97
C GLY A 664 6.42 -31.50 6.64
N SER A 665 6.40 -32.85 6.65
CA SER A 665 6.22 -33.61 5.44
C SER A 665 4.91 -34.39 5.41
N THR A 666 4.40 -34.61 4.20
CA THR A 666 3.27 -35.47 3.91
C THR A 666 3.52 -36.25 2.62
N THR A 667 2.67 -37.20 2.30
CA THR A 667 2.78 -37.96 1.05
C THR A 667 1.64 -37.57 0.10
N LEU A 668 1.99 -37.14 -1.12
CA LEU A 668 1.09 -36.88 -2.22
C LEU A 668 1.57 -37.63 -3.47
N LYS A 669 1.06 -38.86 -3.67
CA LYS A 669 1.39 -39.66 -4.86
C LYS A 669 0.46 -39.32 -6.01
N LEU A 670 1.03 -38.84 -7.11
CA LEU A 670 0.32 -38.44 -8.31
C LEU A 670 0.81 -39.29 -9.51
N SER A 671 -0.11 -39.51 -10.44
CA SER A 671 0.24 -40.05 -11.76
C SER A 671 0.57 -38.87 -12.69
N ILE A 672 1.85 -38.60 -12.86
CA ILE A 672 2.33 -37.46 -13.66
C ILE A 672 2.50 -37.93 -15.10
N PRO A 673 1.88 -37.26 -16.10
CA PRO A 673 2.10 -37.52 -17.51
C PRO A 673 3.54 -37.32 -17.94
N GLU A 674 4.03 -38.15 -18.85
CA GLU A 674 5.39 -38.02 -19.39
C GLU A 674 5.52 -36.89 -20.42
N ASN A 675 4.41 -36.50 -21.06
CA ASN A 675 4.37 -35.51 -22.12
C ASN A 675 3.63 -34.26 -21.67
N GLY A 676 3.92 -33.11 -22.32
CA GLY A 676 3.29 -31.83 -22.01
C GLY A 676 3.89 -31.17 -20.77
N LYS A 677 3.56 -29.90 -20.56
CA LYS A 677 3.91 -29.17 -19.35
C LYS A 677 2.92 -29.53 -18.23
N VAL A 678 3.42 -30.00 -17.11
CA VAL A 678 2.60 -30.49 -16.00
C VAL A 678 2.90 -29.69 -14.74
N TYR A 679 1.88 -29.06 -14.20
CA TYR A 679 1.99 -28.26 -12.97
C TYR A 679 1.10 -28.82 -11.87
N LEU A 680 1.67 -28.93 -10.67
CA LEU A 680 0.96 -29.21 -9.44
C LEU A 680 0.72 -27.90 -8.70
N LYS A 681 -0.54 -27.54 -8.52
CA LYS A 681 -0.95 -26.33 -7.78
C LYS A 681 -1.60 -26.71 -6.45
N LEU A 682 -1.12 -26.13 -5.35
CA LEU A 682 -1.64 -26.30 -4.01
C LEU A 682 -2.35 -25.03 -3.58
N PHE A 683 -3.57 -25.12 -3.07
CA PHE A 683 -4.32 -23.99 -2.56
C PHE A 683 -4.47 -24.10 -1.04
N TYR A 684 -4.15 -23.03 -0.34
CA TYR A 684 -4.33 -22.89 1.10
C TYR A 684 -5.66 -22.21 1.38
N LYS A 685 -6.59 -22.90 2.00
CA LYS A 685 -7.95 -22.42 2.28
C LYS A 685 -8.18 -22.35 3.77
N LEU A 686 -8.75 -21.26 4.24
CA LEU A 686 -9.09 -21.07 5.63
C LEU A 686 -10.01 -22.20 6.13
N LYS A 687 -9.65 -22.83 7.25
CA LYS A 687 -10.36 -24.03 7.76
C LYS A 687 -11.56 -23.70 8.64
N LYS A 688 -11.56 -22.55 9.29
CA LYS A 688 -12.60 -22.05 10.20
C LYS A 688 -12.93 -20.59 9.89
N ASP A 689 -14.08 -20.10 10.35
CA ASP A 689 -14.33 -18.66 10.34
C ASP A 689 -13.39 -17.98 11.33
N ILE A 690 -12.82 -16.85 10.91
CA ILE A 690 -12.06 -15.93 11.76
C ILE A 690 -12.66 -14.51 11.57
N PRO A 691 -12.35 -13.55 12.43
CA PRO A 691 -12.83 -12.19 12.21
C PRO A 691 -12.54 -11.68 10.78
N LEU A 692 -13.53 -11.09 10.14
CA LEU A 692 -13.53 -10.56 8.78
C LEU A 692 -13.38 -11.59 7.64
N LEU A 693 -13.12 -12.87 7.92
CA LEU A 693 -12.95 -13.90 6.89
C LEU A 693 -13.78 -15.15 7.16
N SER A 694 -14.45 -15.61 6.11
CA SER A 694 -15.21 -16.86 6.16
C SER A 694 -14.36 -18.07 5.81
N LYS A 695 -14.73 -19.20 6.37
CA LYS A 695 -14.18 -20.52 6.03
C LYS A 695 -14.13 -20.74 4.51
N ALA A 696 -13.12 -21.46 4.05
CA ALA A 696 -12.81 -21.77 2.66
C ALA A 696 -12.30 -20.58 1.83
N TYR A 697 -12.07 -19.41 2.44
CA TYR A 697 -11.36 -18.32 1.76
C TYR A 697 -9.97 -18.78 1.33
N VAL A 698 -9.57 -18.47 0.07
CA VAL A 698 -8.25 -18.85 -0.46
C VAL A 698 -7.21 -17.83 0.02
N LEU A 699 -6.29 -18.29 0.85
CA LEU A 699 -5.22 -17.48 1.45
C LEU A 699 -4.01 -17.31 0.51
N GLY A 700 -3.85 -18.23 -0.44
CA GLY A 700 -2.76 -18.22 -1.41
C GLY A 700 -2.58 -19.60 -2.03
N PHE A 701 -1.55 -19.74 -2.86
CA PHE A 701 -1.26 -21.00 -3.54
C PHE A 701 0.26 -21.18 -3.78
N ASP A 702 0.67 -22.43 -3.97
CA ASP A 702 1.95 -22.79 -4.57
C ASP A 702 1.74 -23.44 -5.93
N GLU A 703 2.70 -23.26 -6.83
CA GLU A 703 2.78 -23.94 -8.08
C GLU A 703 4.15 -24.63 -8.22
N ILE A 704 4.14 -25.88 -8.62
CA ILE A 704 5.34 -26.71 -8.79
C ILE A 704 5.33 -27.25 -10.20
N ASP A 705 6.40 -26.99 -10.98
CA ASP A 705 6.61 -27.68 -12.25
C ASP A 705 7.05 -29.12 -11.96
N VAL A 706 6.21 -30.06 -12.33
CA VAL A 706 6.45 -31.50 -12.22
C VAL A 706 6.61 -32.17 -13.59
N SER A 707 6.83 -31.38 -14.63
CA SER A 707 7.02 -31.85 -16.01
C SER A 707 8.25 -32.73 -16.12
N SER A 708 8.22 -33.66 -17.06
CA SER A 708 9.42 -34.38 -17.49
C SER A 708 10.45 -33.40 -18.08
N LYS A 709 11.74 -33.67 -17.85
CA LYS A 709 12.81 -32.80 -18.34
C LYS A 709 12.71 -32.57 -19.86
N GLY A 710 12.63 -31.31 -20.27
CA GLY A 710 12.51 -30.92 -21.68
C GLY A 710 11.11 -31.11 -22.26
N ALA A 711 10.10 -31.31 -21.42
CA ALA A 711 8.72 -31.37 -21.87
C ALA A 711 8.31 -30.03 -22.50
N LYS A 712 7.58 -30.12 -23.61
CA LYS A 712 7.03 -28.94 -24.31
C LYS A 712 5.51 -28.99 -24.31
N ASN A 713 4.89 -27.83 -24.31
CA ASN A 713 3.44 -27.73 -24.46
C ASN A 713 3.01 -28.38 -25.77
N GLN A 714 2.08 -29.35 -25.70
CA GLN A 714 1.69 -30.16 -26.85
C GLN A 714 0.95 -29.36 -27.92
N GLN A 715 0.22 -28.33 -27.52
CA GLN A 715 -0.46 -27.46 -28.49
C GLN A 715 0.57 -26.61 -29.26
N ALA A 716 1.57 -26.08 -28.58
CA ALA A 716 2.69 -25.35 -29.20
C ALA A 716 3.41 -26.27 -30.22
N VAL A 717 3.76 -27.50 -29.81
CA VAL A 717 4.39 -28.50 -30.70
C VAL A 717 3.53 -28.78 -31.91
N SER A 718 2.20 -28.88 -31.74
CA SER A 718 1.28 -29.17 -32.86
C SER A 718 1.30 -28.11 -33.94
N TRP A 719 1.44 -26.84 -33.58
CA TRP A 719 1.55 -25.75 -34.59
C TRP A 719 2.90 -25.76 -35.31
N LEU A 720 3.98 -26.06 -34.61
CA LEU A 720 5.33 -26.10 -35.19
C LEU A 720 5.53 -27.30 -36.12
N THR A 721 4.88 -28.42 -35.81
CA THR A 721 5.09 -29.70 -36.55
C THR A 721 4.01 -30.01 -37.58
N LYS A 722 3.02 -29.13 -37.76
CA LYS A 722 1.96 -29.32 -38.76
C LYS A 722 2.55 -29.47 -40.15
N GLU A 723 2.05 -30.46 -40.92
CA GLU A 723 2.52 -30.72 -42.27
C GLU A 723 2.46 -29.50 -43.19
N VAL A 724 3.54 -29.30 -43.94
CA VAL A 724 3.66 -28.19 -44.88
C VAL A 724 3.15 -28.64 -46.25
N PRO A 725 2.21 -27.93 -46.86
CA PRO A 725 1.74 -28.25 -48.20
C PRO A 725 2.87 -28.23 -49.24
N ASN A 726 2.84 -29.15 -50.15
CA ASN A 726 3.82 -29.15 -51.24
C ASN A 726 3.39 -28.23 -52.41
N THR A 727 3.25 -26.95 -52.09
CA THR A 727 2.87 -25.87 -53.01
C THR A 727 4.07 -24.93 -53.24
N GLY A 728 4.22 -24.42 -54.47
CA GLY A 728 5.29 -23.47 -54.74
C GLY A 728 5.09 -22.10 -54.09
N ILE A 729 6.18 -21.50 -53.67
CA ILE A 729 6.23 -20.10 -53.20
C ILE A 729 6.89 -19.28 -54.32
N GLN A 730 6.36 -18.09 -54.59
CA GLN A 730 6.93 -17.12 -55.53
C GLN A 730 7.58 -15.98 -54.74
N VAL A 731 8.76 -15.57 -55.19
CA VAL A 731 9.47 -14.42 -54.63
C VAL A 731 9.61 -13.37 -55.71
N GLN A 732 9.23 -12.17 -55.37
CA GLN A 732 9.47 -10.96 -56.18
C GLN A 732 10.32 -10.00 -55.37
N GLU A 733 11.39 -9.53 -55.92
CA GLU A 733 12.31 -8.62 -55.24
C GLU A 733 12.53 -7.37 -56.10
N ASN A 734 12.53 -6.21 -55.44
CA ASN A 734 12.95 -4.95 -56.00
C ASN A 734 13.95 -4.24 -55.05
N ASP A 735 14.23 -2.95 -55.28
CA ASP A 735 15.24 -2.22 -54.49
C ASP A 735 14.84 -2.04 -53.01
N THR A 736 13.54 -2.02 -52.69
CA THR A 736 13.00 -1.69 -51.36
C THR A 736 12.26 -2.83 -50.70
N GLU A 737 11.82 -3.83 -51.42
CA GLU A 737 10.89 -4.86 -50.94
C GLU A 737 11.23 -6.26 -51.43
N ILE A 738 10.88 -7.25 -50.60
CA ILE A 738 10.87 -8.67 -50.95
C ILE A 738 9.42 -9.12 -50.70
N ILE A 739 8.70 -9.47 -51.80
CA ILE A 739 7.32 -9.96 -51.74
C ILE A 739 7.34 -11.47 -51.89
N ILE A 740 6.78 -12.18 -50.90
CA ILE A 740 6.76 -13.64 -50.82
C ILE A 740 5.30 -14.09 -50.94
N LYS A 741 4.95 -14.77 -51.99
CA LYS A 741 3.59 -15.20 -52.29
C LYS A 741 3.48 -16.72 -52.30
N GLY A 742 2.65 -17.25 -51.44
CA GLY A 742 2.18 -18.63 -51.46
C GLY A 742 0.76 -18.73 -52.03
N ARG A 743 0.14 -19.88 -51.86
CA ARG A 743 -1.22 -20.14 -52.33
C ARG A 743 -2.23 -19.23 -51.63
N ASP A 744 -2.11 -19.12 -50.29
CA ASP A 744 -3.08 -18.45 -49.46
C ASP A 744 -2.50 -17.22 -48.74
N PHE A 745 -1.27 -16.82 -49.04
CA PHE A 745 -0.61 -15.70 -48.40
C PHE A 745 0.22 -14.84 -49.35
N SER A 746 0.41 -13.57 -48.91
CA SER A 746 1.33 -12.61 -49.55
C SER A 746 1.93 -11.73 -48.44
N TYR A 747 3.24 -11.87 -48.21
CA TYR A 747 3.97 -11.11 -47.19
C TYR A 747 4.97 -10.19 -47.85
N THR A 748 5.15 -9.00 -47.30
CA THR A 748 6.10 -8.01 -47.82
C THR A 748 7.11 -7.68 -46.72
N VAL A 749 8.37 -8.03 -46.99
CA VAL A 749 9.51 -7.64 -46.14
C VAL A 749 10.15 -6.38 -46.73
N ASN A 750 10.30 -5.37 -45.88
CA ASN A 750 10.97 -4.12 -46.19
C ASN A 750 12.50 -4.28 -46.09
N LYS A 751 13.20 -4.06 -47.19
CA LYS A 751 14.69 -4.16 -47.23
C LYS A 751 15.40 -3.05 -46.45
N ARG A 752 14.73 -1.99 -46.10
CA ARG A 752 15.30 -0.88 -45.33
C ARG A 752 15.25 -1.13 -43.80
N THR A 753 14.27 -1.90 -43.35
CA THR A 753 14.06 -2.22 -41.92
C THR A 753 14.31 -3.68 -41.59
N ALA A 754 14.31 -4.58 -42.61
CA ALA A 754 14.35 -6.05 -42.50
C ALA A 754 13.08 -6.66 -41.82
N LEU A 755 12.02 -5.91 -41.69
CA LEU A 755 10.76 -6.28 -41.01
C LEU A 755 9.61 -6.31 -42.01
N PHE A 756 8.45 -6.81 -41.57
CA PHE A 756 7.28 -6.91 -42.44
C PHE A 756 6.54 -5.58 -42.54
N ASP A 757 6.23 -5.15 -43.76
CA ASP A 757 5.32 -4.04 -44.02
C ASP A 757 3.85 -4.53 -44.12
N SER A 758 3.64 -5.81 -44.52
CA SER A 758 2.32 -6.41 -44.76
C SER A 758 2.34 -7.92 -44.53
N LEU A 759 1.32 -8.39 -43.87
CA LEU A 759 1.02 -9.80 -43.64
C LEU A 759 -0.39 -10.14 -44.10
N THR A 760 -0.56 -10.40 -45.41
CA THR A 760 -1.82 -10.83 -46.00
C THR A 760 -1.96 -12.35 -45.95
N PHE A 761 -3.00 -12.88 -45.33
CA PHE A 761 -3.31 -14.31 -45.29
C PHE A 761 -4.80 -14.56 -45.59
N ALA A 762 -5.09 -15.54 -46.45
CA ALA A 762 -6.42 -15.84 -46.98
C ALA A 762 -7.19 -14.60 -47.50
N GLY A 763 -6.46 -13.68 -48.14
CA GLY A 763 -6.99 -12.46 -48.73
C GLY A 763 -7.29 -11.33 -47.71
N ARG A 764 -6.84 -11.47 -46.46
CA ARG A 764 -7.01 -10.47 -45.38
C ARG A 764 -5.65 -9.91 -44.98
N GLU A 765 -5.56 -8.59 -44.81
CA GLU A 765 -4.41 -7.95 -44.18
C GLU A 765 -4.54 -8.06 -42.64
N TYR A 766 -3.46 -8.43 -41.98
CA TYR A 766 -3.40 -8.63 -40.54
C TYR A 766 -2.78 -7.43 -39.83
N MET A 767 -2.01 -6.61 -40.53
CA MET A 767 -1.34 -5.45 -39.93
C MET A 767 -1.86 -4.14 -40.54
N ASN A 768 -2.14 -3.17 -39.67
CA ASN A 768 -2.51 -1.81 -40.07
C ASN A 768 -1.28 -0.93 -40.35
N HIS A 769 -0.17 -1.21 -39.65
CA HIS A 769 1.12 -0.50 -39.77
C HIS A 769 2.26 -1.50 -39.81
N PRO A 770 3.45 -1.08 -40.36
CA PRO A 770 4.65 -1.93 -40.44
C PRO A 770 5.07 -2.45 -39.05
N MET A 771 5.64 -3.67 -39.04
CA MET A 771 6.25 -4.27 -37.87
C MET A 771 7.50 -3.49 -37.45
N GLU A 772 7.80 -3.45 -36.18
CA GLU A 772 8.97 -2.80 -35.61
C GLU A 772 9.75 -3.75 -34.70
N LEU A 773 11.06 -3.55 -34.58
CA LEU A 773 11.81 -4.01 -33.42
C LEU A 773 11.55 -3.00 -32.29
N ASN A 774 11.13 -3.48 -31.15
CA ASN A 774 10.76 -2.66 -30.01
C ASN A 774 11.75 -2.83 -28.86
N ILE A 775 12.36 -1.71 -28.44
CA ILE A 775 13.24 -1.64 -27.27
C ILE A 775 12.70 -0.62 -26.24
N TRP A 776 11.48 -0.12 -26.42
CA TRP A 776 10.88 0.88 -25.57
C TRP A 776 9.65 0.34 -24.83
N ARG A 777 9.55 0.58 -23.54
CA ARG A 777 8.31 0.48 -22.77
C ARG A 777 7.86 1.85 -22.28
N ALA A 778 6.56 2.06 -22.07
CA ALA A 778 6.10 3.23 -21.37
C ALA A 778 6.68 3.18 -19.94
N PRO A 779 7.58 4.10 -19.56
CA PRO A 779 8.25 4.00 -18.28
C PRO A 779 7.26 3.89 -17.12
N THR A 780 7.45 2.91 -16.25
CA THR A 780 6.68 2.81 -15.02
C THR A 780 7.13 3.87 -14.01
N ASP A 781 6.35 4.11 -12.98
CA ASP A 781 6.78 5.01 -11.92
C ASP A 781 8.08 4.54 -11.26
N ASN A 782 8.31 3.22 -11.21
CA ASN A 782 9.57 2.64 -10.73
C ASN A 782 10.76 2.82 -11.68
N ASP A 783 10.52 3.20 -12.94
CA ASP A 783 11.57 3.57 -13.89
C ASP A 783 11.99 5.05 -13.79
N MET A 784 11.53 5.80 -12.79
CA MET A 784 11.66 7.26 -12.74
C MET A 784 13.10 7.77 -12.86
N TYR A 785 14.08 7.00 -12.42
CA TYR A 785 15.50 7.37 -12.52
C TYR A 785 16.13 6.81 -13.81
N ILE A 786 15.94 5.53 -14.10
CA ILE A 786 16.57 4.88 -15.24
C ILE A 786 16.04 5.41 -16.59
N LYS A 787 14.79 5.88 -16.64
CA LYS A 787 14.21 6.47 -17.87
C LYS A 787 15.02 7.67 -18.38
N ALA A 788 15.72 8.39 -17.52
CA ALA A 788 16.59 9.49 -17.94
C ALA A 788 17.78 8.98 -18.77
N GLU A 789 18.37 7.85 -18.35
CA GLU A 789 19.46 7.20 -19.11
C GLU A 789 18.93 6.58 -20.41
N TRP A 790 17.73 5.96 -20.39
CA TRP A 790 17.10 5.45 -21.63
C TRP A 790 16.79 6.54 -22.65
N LYS A 791 16.31 7.71 -22.20
CA LYS A 791 16.06 8.86 -23.08
C LYS A 791 17.37 9.48 -23.60
N LYS A 792 18.40 9.54 -22.78
CA LYS A 792 19.73 9.96 -23.17
C LYS A 792 20.35 9.00 -24.20
N ALA A 793 20.03 7.71 -24.11
CA ALA A 793 20.40 6.68 -25.09
C ALA A 793 19.49 6.69 -26.34
N HIS A 794 18.46 7.54 -26.40
CA HIS A 794 17.46 7.63 -27.46
C HIS A 794 16.69 6.33 -27.75
N TYR A 795 16.45 5.52 -26.71
CA TYR A 795 15.71 4.27 -26.88
C TYR A 795 14.28 4.48 -27.35
N ASN A 796 13.64 5.58 -26.90
CA ASN A 796 12.28 5.99 -27.29
C ASN A 796 12.19 6.47 -28.75
N GLU A 797 13.31 6.74 -29.43
CA GLU A 797 13.39 7.23 -30.80
C GLU A 797 14.12 6.24 -31.71
N ALA A 798 14.41 5.04 -31.21
CA ALA A 798 15.18 4.02 -31.93
C ALA A 798 14.36 3.40 -33.06
N TYR A 799 15.05 3.08 -34.14
CA TYR A 799 14.47 2.41 -35.30
C TYR A 799 15.44 1.41 -35.90
N THR A 800 14.92 0.46 -36.69
CA THR A 800 15.73 -0.56 -37.37
C THR A 800 16.23 -0.04 -38.71
N ARG A 801 17.54 -0.21 -38.97
CA ARG A 801 18.17 0.07 -40.23
C ARG A 801 18.82 -1.20 -40.76
N ALA A 802 18.35 -1.73 -41.90
CA ALA A 802 18.99 -2.86 -42.59
C ALA A 802 20.06 -2.37 -43.56
N TYR A 803 21.11 -3.15 -43.69
CA TYR A 803 22.25 -2.90 -44.59
C TYR A 803 22.25 -3.83 -45.79
N LYS A 804 21.80 -5.07 -45.61
CA LYS A 804 21.77 -6.12 -46.63
C LYS A 804 20.70 -7.11 -46.28
N SER A 805 19.98 -7.57 -47.32
CA SER A 805 19.06 -8.69 -47.23
C SER A 805 19.35 -9.70 -48.31
N GLU A 806 19.41 -10.96 -47.98
CA GLU A 806 19.63 -12.09 -48.91
C GLU A 806 18.40 -13.01 -48.85
N VAL A 807 17.96 -13.44 -50.06
CA VAL A 807 16.84 -14.36 -50.19
C VAL A 807 17.34 -15.69 -50.69
N ILE A 808 16.99 -16.76 -50.01
CA ILE A 808 17.25 -18.13 -50.40
C ILE A 808 15.91 -18.83 -50.58
N GLN A 809 15.62 -19.23 -51.81
CA GLN A 809 14.42 -20.02 -52.12
C GLN A 809 14.77 -21.51 -52.07
N GLY A 810 14.20 -22.22 -51.08
CA GLY A 810 14.30 -23.65 -50.90
C GLY A 810 13.15 -24.42 -51.56
N LYS A 811 13.15 -25.74 -51.44
CA LYS A 811 12.13 -26.62 -52.00
C LYS A 811 10.73 -26.41 -51.31
N HIS A 812 10.71 -26.08 -50.02
CA HIS A 812 9.49 -26.03 -49.20
C HIS A 812 9.34 -24.71 -48.45
N GLY A 813 10.17 -23.71 -48.69
CA GLY A 813 10.16 -22.45 -47.98
C GLY A 813 11.10 -21.41 -48.58
N VAL A 814 11.01 -20.21 -48.07
CA VAL A 814 11.86 -19.08 -48.39
C VAL A 814 12.50 -18.57 -47.10
N THR A 815 13.82 -18.36 -47.17
CA THR A 815 14.56 -17.75 -46.05
C THR A 815 15.04 -16.36 -46.50
N VAL A 816 14.74 -15.36 -45.68
CA VAL A 816 15.24 -14.00 -45.84
C VAL A 816 16.16 -13.68 -44.66
N THR A 817 17.45 -13.50 -44.92
CA THR A 817 18.42 -13.14 -43.89
C THR A 817 18.87 -11.71 -44.10
N SER A 818 18.72 -10.89 -43.09
CA SER A 818 19.07 -9.48 -43.13
C SER A 818 20.08 -9.11 -42.04
N GLN A 819 21.07 -8.34 -42.42
CA GLN A 819 21.95 -7.66 -41.48
C GLN A 819 21.41 -6.26 -41.21
N ALA A 820 21.11 -5.95 -39.98
CA ALA A 820 20.53 -4.71 -39.56
C ALA A 820 21.16 -4.21 -38.24
N SER A 821 20.80 -3.02 -37.85
CA SER A 821 21.10 -2.46 -36.53
C SER A 821 19.90 -1.69 -36.01
N VAL A 822 19.74 -1.64 -34.70
CA VAL A 822 18.89 -0.67 -34.04
C VAL A 822 19.72 0.60 -33.84
N VAL A 823 19.21 1.72 -34.33
CA VAL A 823 19.91 3.00 -34.40
C VAL A 823 18.99 4.13 -33.95
N ALA A 824 19.58 5.21 -33.48
CA ALA A 824 18.87 6.47 -33.22
C ALA A 824 19.72 7.66 -33.70
N ALA A 825 19.10 8.83 -33.81
CA ALA A 825 19.82 10.03 -34.20
C ALA A 825 20.87 10.40 -33.16
N THR A 826 21.99 10.98 -33.58
CA THR A 826 23.05 11.58 -32.73
C THR A 826 23.89 10.61 -31.87
N VAL A 827 23.54 9.32 -31.80
CA VAL A 827 24.30 8.29 -31.09
C VAL A 827 24.86 7.23 -32.02
N GLN A 828 25.80 6.42 -31.54
CA GLN A 828 26.32 5.25 -32.27
C GLN A 828 25.22 4.19 -32.38
N LYS A 829 25.50 3.10 -33.09
CA LYS A 829 24.55 1.99 -33.17
C LYS A 829 24.29 1.41 -31.78
N ILE A 830 23.02 1.29 -31.42
CA ILE A 830 22.60 0.71 -30.13
C ILE A 830 22.91 -0.79 -30.10
N MET A 831 22.59 -1.48 -31.20
CA MET A 831 22.89 -2.91 -31.33
C MET A 831 22.97 -3.33 -32.80
N ASP A 832 23.78 -4.33 -33.10
CA ASP A 832 23.75 -5.08 -34.35
C ASP A 832 22.78 -6.24 -34.24
N VAL A 833 21.99 -6.44 -35.28
CA VAL A 833 20.93 -7.46 -35.34
C VAL A 833 21.03 -8.25 -36.63
N THR A 834 21.04 -9.58 -36.55
CA THR A 834 20.83 -10.43 -37.71
C THR A 834 19.45 -11.03 -37.65
N ILE A 835 18.58 -10.70 -38.58
CA ILE A 835 17.20 -11.16 -38.63
C ILE A 835 17.08 -12.19 -39.75
N THR A 836 16.60 -13.39 -39.40
CA THR A 836 16.31 -14.46 -40.36
C THR A 836 14.83 -14.81 -40.27
N TRP A 837 14.12 -14.54 -41.36
CA TRP A 837 12.74 -14.97 -41.56
C TRP A 837 12.70 -16.22 -42.38
N THR A 838 12.02 -17.26 -41.91
CA THR A 838 11.76 -18.50 -42.65
C THR A 838 10.27 -18.65 -42.92
N ILE A 839 9.86 -18.57 -44.18
CA ILE A 839 8.46 -18.67 -44.57
C ILE A 839 8.23 -19.99 -45.28
N ASP A 840 7.34 -20.83 -44.76
CA ASP A 840 6.99 -22.11 -45.36
C ASP A 840 5.77 -22.01 -46.31
N ALA A 841 5.47 -23.09 -47.01
CA ALA A 841 4.37 -23.11 -47.98
C ALA A 841 2.96 -23.09 -47.29
N ALA A 842 2.87 -23.25 -45.98
CA ALA A 842 1.65 -23.04 -45.22
C ALA A 842 1.45 -21.58 -44.82
N GLY A 843 2.43 -20.73 -45.02
CA GLY A 843 2.45 -19.32 -44.60
C GLY A 843 2.86 -19.10 -43.13
N ARG A 844 3.48 -20.12 -42.51
CA ARG A 844 4.10 -19.92 -41.20
C ARG A 844 5.38 -19.12 -41.36
N ILE A 845 5.66 -18.24 -40.39
CA ILE A 845 6.80 -17.33 -40.38
C ILE A 845 7.66 -17.63 -39.17
N GLY A 846 8.75 -18.36 -39.31
CA GLY A 846 9.77 -18.54 -38.30
C GLY A 846 10.66 -17.30 -38.20
N ALA A 847 10.91 -16.84 -37.04
CA ALA A 847 11.82 -15.75 -36.69
C ALA A 847 13.04 -16.27 -35.96
N ASP A 848 14.22 -15.80 -36.37
CA ASP A 848 15.48 -16.04 -35.68
C ASP A 848 16.25 -14.72 -35.66
N ILE A 849 16.26 -14.06 -34.50
CA ILE A 849 16.81 -12.72 -34.30
C ILE A 849 18.01 -12.82 -33.37
N ALA A 850 19.21 -12.70 -33.91
CA ALA A 850 20.46 -12.70 -33.14
C ALA A 850 20.90 -11.27 -32.91
N VAL A 851 21.14 -10.90 -31.64
CA VAL A 851 21.40 -9.54 -31.18
C VAL A 851 22.78 -9.44 -30.55
N LYS A 852 23.48 -8.35 -30.85
CA LYS A 852 24.68 -7.91 -30.14
C LYS A 852 24.53 -6.44 -29.76
N LYS A 853 24.24 -6.18 -28.49
CA LYS A 853 24.11 -4.82 -27.91
C LYS A 853 25.51 -4.22 -27.70
N ASP A 854 25.63 -2.93 -27.95
CA ASP A 854 26.83 -2.16 -27.60
C ASP A 854 26.90 -1.99 -26.09
N GLU A 855 28.05 -2.21 -25.47
CA GLU A 855 28.26 -2.22 -24.03
C GLU A 855 28.19 -0.84 -23.37
N GLU A 856 28.33 0.24 -24.14
CA GLU A 856 28.23 1.61 -23.65
C GLU A 856 26.78 2.05 -23.37
N PHE A 857 25.80 1.30 -23.87
CA PHE A 857 24.39 1.61 -23.67
C PHE A 857 23.84 0.99 -22.37
N PRO A 858 22.90 1.66 -21.68
CA PRO A 858 22.27 1.16 -20.47
C PRO A 858 21.49 -0.14 -20.69
N ASP A 859 21.00 -0.74 -19.61
CA ASP A 859 20.10 -1.89 -19.65
C ASP A 859 18.88 -1.58 -20.49
N LEU A 860 18.37 -2.60 -21.19
CA LEU A 860 17.22 -2.42 -22.08
C LEU A 860 15.91 -2.41 -21.29
N PRO A 861 14.96 -1.50 -21.58
CA PRO A 861 13.60 -1.59 -21.05
C PRO A 861 12.91 -2.90 -21.44
N ARG A 862 13.06 -3.27 -22.70
CA ARG A 862 12.59 -4.52 -23.32
C ARG A 862 13.33 -4.78 -24.64
N PHE A 863 13.18 -5.98 -25.18
CA PHE A 863 13.53 -6.30 -26.57
C PHE A 863 12.53 -7.29 -27.16
N GLY A 864 11.94 -6.90 -28.29
CA GLY A 864 11.01 -7.77 -28.99
C GLY A 864 10.56 -7.21 -30.33
N VAL A 865 9.46 -7.73 -30.83
CA VAL A 865 8.78 -7.21 -32.02
C VAL A 865 7.45 -6.60 -31.61
N ARG A 866 7.12 -5.46 -32.21
CA ARG A 866 5.84 -4.77 -32.05
C ARG A 866 5.07 -4.86 -33.37
N MET A 867 3.86 -5.40 -33.33
CA MET A 867 2.95 -5.51 -34.46
C MET A 867 1.68 -4.71 -34.21
N PHE A 868 1.25 -3.98 -35.20
CA PHE A 868 0.00 -3.20 -35.18
C PHE A 868 -1.07 -3.99 -35.94
N LEU A 869 -1.73 -4.89 -35.25
CA LEU A 869 -2.68 -5.83 -35.83
C LEU A 869 -4.06 -5.20 -36.06
N ASP A 870 -4.85 -5.81 -36.95
CA ASP A 870 -6.26 -5.40 -37.14
C ASP A 870 -6.97 -5.30 -35.78
N LYS A 871 -7.54 -4.14 -35.47
CA LYS A 871 -8.20 -3.84 -34.18
C LYS A 871 -9.35 -4.81 -33.85
N LYS A 872 -9.82 -5.60 -34.82
CA LYS A 872 -10.83 -6.64 -34.60
C LYS A 872 -10.29 -7.90 -33.93
N LEU A 873 -8.98 -8.02 -33.77
CA LEU A 873 -8.34 -9.12 -33.04
C LEU A 873 -8.34 -8.81 -31.55
N THR A 874 -9.48 -9.09 -30.90
CA THR A 874 -9.80 -8.65 -29.53
C THR A 874 -9.72 -9.75 -28.48
N ASP A 875 -9.52 -11.01 -28.92
CA ASP A 875 -9.48 -12.18 -28.03
C ASP A 875 -8.04 -12.69 -27.94
N ALA A 876 -7.52 -12.78 -26.72
CA ALA A 876 -6.22 -13.38 -26.44
C ALA A 876 -6.41 -14.74 -25.77
N GLY A 877 -5.79 -15.77 -26.34
CA GLY A 877 -5.69 -17.11 -25.76
C GLY A 877 -4.23 -17.47 -25.59
N PHE A 878 -3.76 -17.80 -24.40
CA PHE A 878 -2.34 -18.10 -24.19
C PHE A 878 -2.12 -19.19 -23.16
N PHE A 879 -0.96 -19.83 -23.24
CA PHE A 879 -0.43 -20.65 -22.17
C PHE A 879 0.84 -20.01 -21.62
N GLY A 880 0.80 -19.62 -20.37
CA GLY A 880 1.85 -18.90 -19.66
C GLY A 880 1.38 -18.46 -18.30
N MET A 881 2.05 -17.50 -17.70
CA MET A 881 1.67 -16.93 -16.41
C MET A 881 0.53 -15.92 -16.52
N GLY A 882 -0.54 -16.18 -15.76
CA GLY A 882 -1.76 -15.38 -15.74
C GLY A 882 -2.69 -15.75 -14.59
N PRO A 883 -3.94 -15.26 -14.58
CA PRO A 883 -4.55 -14.35 -15.58
C PRO A 883 -4.12 -12.89 -15.45
N GLN A 884 -3.54 -12.48 -14.30
CA GLN A 884 -3.06 -11.13 -14.07
C GLN A 884 -1.78 -10.86 -14.86
N GLU A 885 -1.45 -9.57 -15.01
CA GLU A 885 -0.14 -9.19 -15.55
C GLU A 885 1.00 -9.79 -14.72
N SER A 886 2.08 -10.10 -15.39
CA SER A 886 3.24 -10.71 -14.78
C SER A 886 4.53 -10.27 -15.46
N TYR A 887 5.57 -10.10 -14.67
CA TYR A 887 6.92 -9.71 -15.08
C TYR A 887 7.93 -10.64 -14.40
N ARG A 888 9.19 -10.59 -14.78
CA ARG A 888 10.21 -11.52 -14.28
C ARG A 888 10.44 -11.45 -12.76
N ASP A 889 10.17 -10.31 -12.14
CA ASP A 889 10.26 -10.05 -10.70
C ASP A 889 8.90 -9.93 -10.01
N LYS A 890 7.80 -9.71 -10.77
CA LYS A 890 6.43 -9.55 -10.27
C LYS A 890 5.52 -10.59 -10.94
N HIS A 891 5.43 -11.79 -10.39
CA HIS A 891 4.64 -12.88 -10.98
C HIS A 891 4.06 -13.87 -9.97
N ARG A 892 4.19 -13.63 -8.68
CA ARG A 892 3.68 -14.56 -7.64
C ARG A 892 2.16 -14.60 -7.57
N ALA A 893 1.48 -13.53 -8.02
CA ALA A 893 0.03 -13.52 -8.18
C ALA A 893 -0.46 -14.40 -9.33
N ALA A 894 0.40 -14.68 -10.31
CA ALA A 894 0.10 -15.44 -11.50
C ALA A 894 0.51 -16.92 -11.36
N SER A 895 0.01 -17.76 -12.24
CA SER A 895 0.39 -19.17 -12.37
C SER A 895 0.29 -19.63 -13.81
N HIS A 896 1.00 -20.72 -14.17
CA HIS A 896 0.89 -21.29 -15.49
C HIS A 896 -0.50 -21.88 -15.73
N GLY A 897 -1.07 -21.55 -16.86
CA GLY A 897 -2.40 -22.01 -17.24
C GLY A 897 -2.75 -21.69 -18.67
N LEU A 898 -3.88 -22.24 -19.11
CA LEU A 898 -4.51 -21.88 -20.36
C LEU A 898 -5.54 -20.78 -20.07
N TYR A 899 -5.24 -19.56 -20.47
CA TYR A 899 -6.09 -18.39 -20.25
C TYR A 899 -6.72 -17.90 -21.55
N ARG A 900 -7.91 -17.31 -21.40
CA ARG A 900 -8.61 -16.63 -22.49
C ARG A 900 -9.19 -15.34 -21.96
N LEU A 901 -8.67 -14.23 -22.44
CA LEU A 901 -9.02 -12.89 -22.01
C LEU A 901 -9.41 -12.04 -23.23
N LYS A 902 -10.12 -10.95 -22.98
CA LYS A 902 -10.22 -9.87 -23.94
C LYS A 902 -8.98 -8.99 -23.84
N VAL A 903 -8.57 -8.42 -24.95
CA VAL A 903 -7.46 -7.44 -24.95
C VAL A 903 -7.77 -6.26 -24.02
N SER A 904 -9.06 -5.83 -23.95
CA SER A 904 -9.50 -4.82 -22.99
C SER A 904 -9.29 -5.20 -21.53
N ASP A 905 -9.42 -6.50 -21.21
CA ASP A 905 -9.36 -6.99 -19.83
C ASP A 905 -7.91 -7.28 -19.37
N MET A 906 -6.95 -7.17 -20.31
CA MET A 906 -5.52 -7.28 -20.03
C MET A 906 -4.89 -5.94 -19.63
N HIS A 907 -5.61 -4.84 -19.84
CA HIS A 907 -5.15 -3.52 -19.47
C HIS A 907 -5.37 -3.26 -17.98
N GLU A 908 -4.29 -2.97 -17.25
CA GLU A 908 -4.39 -2.47 -15.87
C GLU A 908 -4.51 -0.95 -15.91
N ASP A 909 -5.58 -0.44 -15.33
CA ASP A 909 -6.00 0.95 -15.49
C ASP A 909 -5.38 1.86 -14.42
N TYR A 910 -4.05 1.87 -14.32
CA TYR A 910 -3.32 2.76 -13.43
C TYR A 910 -3.74 4.21 -13.65
N VAL A 911 -3.98 4.97 -12.58
CA VAL A 911 -4.45 6.37 -12.66
C VAL A 911 -3.51 7.20 -13.52
N ARG A 912 -2.18 7.06 -13.32
CA ARG A 912 -1.19 7.54 -14.28
C ARG A 912 -0.81 6.41 -15.22
N PRO A 913 -1.11 6.54 -16.53
CA PRO A 913 -0.80 5.51 -17.50
C PRO A 913 0.69 5.19 -17.60
N GLN A 914 1.01 3.92 -17.74
CA GLN A 914 2.36 3.40 -17.80
C GLN A 914 2.34 1.99 -18.37
N GLU A 915 3.49 1.36 -18.62
CA GLU A 915 3.56 -0.02 -19.07
C GLU A 915 2.77 -0.95 -18.14
N ASN A 916 1.91 -1.78 -18.73
CA ASN A 916 1.06 -2.71 -17.99
C ASN A 916 0.66 -3.90 -18.88
N GLY A 917 0.03 -4.92 -18.27
CA GLY A 917 -0.61 -6.01 -18.98
C GLY A 917 0.34 -7.00 -19.68
N SER A 918 1.61 -7.07 -19.29
CA SER A 918 2.52 -8.11 -19.78
C SER A 918 2.18 -9.46 -19.19
N HIS A 919 2.41 -10.55 -19.94
CA HIS A 919 2.33 -11.92 -19.47
C HIS A 919 3.67 -12.61 -19.68
N TYR A 920 4.24 -13.10 -18.59
CA TYR A 920 5.57 -13.69 -18.52
C TYR A 920 5.53 -15.19 -18.75
N ASP A 921 6.62 -15.76 -19.21
CA ASP A 921 6.87 -17.22 -19.37
C ASP A 921 5.78 -17.94 -20.19
N CYS A 922 5.54 -17.45 -21.41
CA CYS A 922 4.52 -17.98 -22.31
C CYS A 922 5.10 -18.90 -23.38
N ASP A 923 4.47 -20.08 -23.58
CA ASP A 923 4.80 -20.99 -24.68
C ASP A 923 4.17 -20.55 -26.00
N TYR A 924 2.98 -19.95 -25.92
CA TYR A 924 2.29 -19.39 -27.07
C TYR A 924 1.24 -18.36 -26.65
N VAL A 925 0.88 -17.53 -27.63
CA VAL A 925 -0.27 -16.64 -27.56
C VAL A 925 -1.00 -16.63 -28.89
N GLU A 926 -2.32 -16.73 -28.85
CA GLU A 926 -3.24 -16.61 -29.98
C GLU A 926 -4.00 -15.27 -29.83
N LEU A 927 -3.84 -14.36 -30.81
CA LEU A 927 -4.66 -13.16 -30.91
C LEU A 927 -5.63 -13.34 -32.07
N GLY A 928 -6.92 -13.21 -31.80
CA GLY A 928 -7.91 -13.48 -32.82
C GLY A 928 -9.30 -12.92 -32.53
N ASN A 929 -10.22 -13.37 -33.34
CA ASN A 929 -11.65 -13.19 -33.17
C ASN A 929 -12.38 -14.47 -33.59
N SER A 930 -13.69 -14.40 -33.81
CA SER A 930 -14.48 -15.56 -34.26
C SER A 930 -14.14 -16.04 -35.67
N GLN A 931 -13.39 -15.30 -36.48
CA GLN A 931 -13.16 -15.59 -37.88
C GLN A 931 -11.69 -15.89 -38.23
N TYR A 932 -10.75 -15.17 -37.65
CA TYR A 932 -9.33 -15.25 -37.97
C TYR A 932 -8.45 -14.77 -36.83
N GLY A 933 -7.17 -15.03 -36.93
CA GLY A 933 -6.19 -14.58 -35.93
C GLY A 933 -4.77 -14.99 -36.29
N ILE A 934 -3.86 -14.69 -35.40
CA ILE A 934 -2.46 -15.05 -35.49
C ILE A 934 -2.01 -15.67 -34.18
N THR A 935 -1.27 -16.75 -34.26
CA THR A 935 -0.66 -17.40 -33.11
C THR A 935 0.84 -17.14 -33.13
N ALA A 936 1.43 -16.66 -32.06
CA ALA A 936 2.87 -16.67 -31.82
C ALA A 936 3.23 -17.85 -30.94
N VAL A 937 4.24 -18.62 -31.34
CA VAL A 937 4.68 -19.85 -30.66
C VAL A 937 6.17 -19.75 -30.36
N ALA A 938 6.56 -20.02 -29.15
CA ALA A 938 7.96 -20.10 -28.74
C ALA A 938 8.62 -21.35 -29.31
N GLU A 939 9.84 -21.25 -29.82
CA GLU A 939 10.54 -22.39 -30.41
C GLU A 939 11.46 -23.12 -29.43
N GLU A 940 12.25 -22.39 -28.64
CA GLU A 940 13.22 -22.93 -27.69
C GLU A 940 12.88 -22.53 -26.29
N ASP A 941 12.96 -21.25 -25.99
CA ASP A 941 12.63 -20.65 -24.70
C ASP A 941 11.26 -19.95 -24.78
N THR A 942 10.62 -19.77 -23.64
CA THR A 942 9.38 -19.01 -23.53
C THR A 942 9.62 -17.53 -23.82
N PHE A 943 8.57 -16.78 -24.04
CA PHE A 943 8.60 -15.35 -24.25
C PHE A 943 7.61 -14.62 -23.32
N SER A 944 7.73 -13.31 -23.24
CA SER A 944 6.67 -12.46 -22.71
C SER A 944 5.86 -11.84 -23.85
N PHE A 945 4.61 -11.53 -23.59
CA PHE A 945 3.80 -10.77 -24.54
C PHE A 945 2.93 -9.73 -23.86
N ASN A 946 2.56 -8.72 -24.63
CA ASN A 946 1.56 -7.72 -24.26
C ASN A 946 0.63 -7.51 -25.45
N ALA A 947 -0.66 -7.40 -25.19
CA ALA A 947 -1.66 -7.00 -26.18
C ALA A 947 -2.53 -5.88 -25.61
N SER A 948 -2.56 -4.75 -26.28
CA SER A 948 -3.22 -3.54 -25.79
C SER A 948 -3.91 -2.78 -26.92
N PHE A 949 -4.86 -1.93 -26.59
CA PHE A 949 -5.38 -0.92 -27.51
C PHE A 949 -4.62 0.40 -27.46
N TYR A 950 -3.60 0.50 -26.60
CA TYR A 950 -2.77 1.69 -26.45
C TYR A 950 -1.34 1.40 -26.85
N THR A 951 -0.69 2.39 -27.46
CA THR A 951 0.75 2.34 -27.74
C THR A 951 1.54 2.73 -26.49
N GLN A 952 2.82 2.41 -26.45
CA GLN A 952 3.71 2.83 -25.36
C GLN A 952 3.84 4.36 -25.30
N GLU A 953 3.82 4.99 -26.47
CA GLU A 953 3.90 6.45 -26.60
C GLU A 953 2.64 7.12 -26.02
N GLU A 954 1.44 6.56 -26.28
CA GLU A 954 0.20 7.05 -25.70
C GLU A 954 0.18 6.91 -24.17
N LEU A 955 0.61 5.74 -23.66
CA LEU A 955 0.70 5.51 -22.23
C LEU A 955 1.69 6.44 -21.52
N GLU A 956 2.82 6.77 -22.18
CA GLU A 956 3.83 7.69 -21.61
C GLU A 956 3.36 9.15 -21.65
N GLU A 957 2.63 9.57 -22.69
CA GLU A 957 2.24 10.96 -22.90
C GLU A 957 1.18 11.42 -21.93
N LYS A 958 0.22 10.56 -21.59
CA LYS A 958 -0.95 10.94 -20.80
C LYS A 958 -0.65 11.01 -19.30
N ALA A 959 -1.19 12.04 -18.66
CA ALA A 959 -1.09 12.22 -17.22
C ALA A 959 -2.14 11.35 -16.49
N HIS A 960 -3.29 11.10 -17.12
CA HIS A 960 -4.39 10.37 -16.48
C HIS A 960 -5.00 9.33 -17.42
N ASN A 961 -5.49 8.26 -16.83
CA ASN A 961 -6.09 7.12 -17.55
C ASN A 961 -7.36 7.49 -18.33
N TYR A 962 -8.11 8.50 -17.90
CA TYR A 962 -9.29 8.96 -18.62
C TYR A 962 -8.96 9.78 -19.88
N GLU A 963 -7.70 10.16 -20.08
CA GLU A 963 -7.22 10.89 -21.27
C GLU A 963 -6.80 9.95 -22.39
N LEU A 964 -6.64 8.65 -22.11
CA LEU A 964 -6.14 7.67 -23.06
C LEU A 964 -7.03 7.54 -24.30
N ILE A 965 -6.39 7.55 -25.47
CA ILE A 965 -7.02 7.37 -26.77
C ILE A 965 -6.56 6.04 -27.38
N GLU A 966 -7.51 5.19 -27.69
CA GLU A 966 -7.19 3.91 -28.31
C GLU A 966 -6.59 4.08 -29.72
N SER A 967 -5.56 3.26 -30.01
CA SER A 967 -5.00 3.10 -31.34
C SER A 967 -6.05 2.58 -32.34
N ASP A 968 -5.80 2.75 -33.63
CA ASP A 968 -6.55 2.11 -34.71
C ASP A 968 -6.24 0.61 -34.81
N SER A 969 -5.31 0.11 -34.01
CA SER A 969 -4.79 -1.25 -34.06
C SER A 969 -4.87 -1.93 -32.70
N THR A 970 -4.87 -3.26 -32.70
CA THR A 970 -4.44 -4.04 -31.54
C THR A 970 -2.92 -4.06 -31.55
N VAL A 971 -2.30 -3.38 -30.58
CA VAL A 971 -0.86 -3.29 -30.43
C VAL A 971 -0.38 -4.56 -29.75
N PHE A 972 0.39 -5.38 -30.46
CA PHE A 972 0.89 -6.66 -29.98
C PHE A 972 2.41 -6.63 -29.88
N CYS A 973 2.91 -6.71 -28.68
CA CYS A 973 4.33 -6.86 -28.39
C CYS A 973 4.64 -8.31 -28.03
N LEU A 974 5.70 -8.84 -28.64
CA LEU A 974 6.23 -10.16 -28.35
C LEU A 974 7.68 -9.99 -27.97
N ASP A 975 8.04 -10.29 -26.74
CA ASP A 975 9.32 -9.91 -26.16
C ASP A 975 10.18 -11.12 -25.79
N TYR A 976 11.47 -11.03 -26.13
CA TYR A 976 12.49 -11.90 -25.58
C TYR A 976 12.59 -11.74 -24.07
N ALA A 977 12.69 -10.49 -23.61
CA ALA A 977 12.76 -10.13 -22.21
C ALA A 977 12.33 -8.67 -21.99
N GLN A 978 11.97 -8.38 -20.74
CA GLN A 978 11.79 -7.03 -20.23
C GLN A 978 12.65 -6.84 -18.97
N ASN A 979 13.03 -5.60 -18.68
CA ASN A 979 13.63 -5.23 -17.40
C ASN A 979 12.62 -5.46 -16.26
N GLY A 980 13.10 -5.79 -15.08
CA GLY A 980 12.27 -5.90 -13.88
C GLY A 980 11.50 -4.61 -13.59
N ILE A 981 10.51 -4.72 -12.74
CA ILE A 981 9.68 -3.59 -12.27
C ILE A 981 10.33 -2.92 -11.06
N GLY A 982 10.76 -3.72 -10.04
CA GLY A 982 11.36 -3.22 -8.82
C GLY A 982 10.44 -2.34 -7.98
N SER A 983 11.05 -1.48 -7.16
CA SER A 983 10.38 -0.49 -6.29
C SER A 983 11.13 0.85 -6.24
N ASN A 984 11.81 1.22 -7.33
CA ASN A 984 12.74 2.36 -7.37
C ASN A 984 12.04 3.72 -7.56
N SER A 985 10.74 3.80 -7.38
CA SER A 985 10.05 5.09 -7.23
C SER A 985 10.44 5.77 -5.90
N CYS A 986 10.63 4.98 -4.83
CA CYS A 986 11.25 5.38 -3.58
C CYS A 986 11.92 4.14 -2.96
N GLY A 987 13.12 3.79 -3.41
CA GLY A 987 13.78 2.57 -2.96
C GLY A 987 15.02 2.24 -3.79
N PRO A 988 15.59 1.05 -3.61
CA PRO A 988 16.77 0.63 -4.34
C PRO A 988 16.49 0.38 -5.82
N ASP A 989 17.55 0.39 -6.61
CA ASP A 989 17.51 -0.03 -8.01
C ASP A 989 17.01 -1.47 -8.14
N VAL A 990 16.46 -1.79 -9.32
CA VAL A 990 16.10 -3.17 -9.69
C VAL A 990 17.28 -4.11 -9.42
N LEU A 991 17.01 -5.24 -8.75
CA LEU A 991 18.02 -6.24 -8.45
C LEU A 991 18.69 -6.77 -9.72
N GLU A 992 20.00 -7.03 -9.67
CA GLU A 992 20.79 -7.49 -10.83
C GLU A 992 20.16 -8.70 -11.53
N ALA A 993 19.57 -9.63 -10.75
CA ALA A 993 18.92 -10.82 -11.29
C ALA A 993 17.73 -10.52 -12.24
N TYR A 994 17.14 -9.35 -12.11
CA TYR A 994 15.98 -8.93 -12.88
C TYR A 994 16.29 -7.84 -13.92
N ARG A 995 17.52 -7.40 -14.03
CA ARG A 995 17.93 -6.44 -15.06
C ARG A 995 17.99 -7.12 -16.43
N PHE A 996 17.71 -6.36 -17.46
CA PHE A 996 17.90 -6.81 -18.84
C PHE A 996 19.20 -6.20 -19.40
N ASP A 997 20.29 -6.75 -18.94
CA ASP A 997 21.66 -6.34 -19.30
C ASP A 997 22.33 -7.26 -20.33
N ASP A 998 21.59 -8.24 -20.87
CA ASP A 998 22.09 -9.18 -21.88
C ASP A 998 22.72 -8.45 -23.06
N ARG A 999 24.01 -8.77 -23.36
CA ARG A 999 24.76 -8.19 -24.49
C ARG A 999 24.67 -9.04 -25.76
N LEU A 1000 24.53 -10.34 -25.59
CA LEU A 1000 24.45 -11.31 -26.70
C LEU A 1000 23.28 -12.25 -26.41
N PHE A 1001 22.25 -12.19 -27.23
CA PHE A 1001 21.10 -13.04 -27.08
C PHE A 1001 20.47 -13.36 -28.44
N ARG A 1002 19.52 -14.30 -28.41
CA ARG A 1002 18.84 -14.77 -29.62
C ARG A 1002 17.38 -15.03 -29.34
N PHE A 1003 16.50 -14.40 -30.09
CA PHE A 1003 15.07 -14.52 -29.96
C PHE A 1003 14.47 -15.35 -31.10
N ARG A 1004 13.77 -16.46 -30.76
CA ARG A 1004 13.19 -17.37 -31.75
C ARG A 1004 11.71 -17.62 -31.42
N PHE A 1005 10.89 -17.41 -32.43
CA PHE A 1005 9.47 -17.70 -32.39
C PHE A 1005 8.92 -17.99 -33.78
N THR A 1006 7.71 -18.56 -33.83
CA THR A 1006 6.99 -18.79 -35.09
C THR A 1006 5.64 -18.13 -35.07
N LEU A 1007 5.32 -17.31 -36.07
CA LEU A 1007 3.99 -16.74 -36.29
C LEU A 1007 3.18 -17.66 -37.23
N VAL A 1008 1.95 -17.97 -36.81
CA VAL A 1008 1.03 -18.83 -37.54
C VAL A 1008 -0.30 -18.09 -37.75
N PRO A 1009 -0.45 -17.39 -38.88
CA PRO A 1009 -1.75 -16.81 -39.26
C PRO A 1009 -2.77 -17.93 -39.57
N TYR A 1010 -4.02 -17.70 -39.22
CA TYR A 1010 -5.09 -18.68 -39.47
C TYR A 1010 -6.43 -18.01 -39.78
N VAL A 1011 -7.32 -18.75 -40.43
CA VAL A 1011 -8.74 -18.42 -40.60
C VAL A 1011 -9.55 -19.58 -40.04
N LYS A 1012 -10.55 -19.28 -39.23
CA LYS A 1012 -11.52 -20.28 -38.75
C LYS A 1012 -12.48 -20.59 -39.86
N GLY A 1013 -12.62 -21.86 -40.19
CA GLY A 1013 -13.50 -22.35 -41.25
C GLY A 1013 -14.98 -22.36 -40.92
#